data_22e74160fabaf90abdbe7ec80660731d
#
_entry.id   22e74160fabaf90abdbe7ec80660731d
#
_cell.length_a   1.000
_cell.length_b   1.000
_cell.length_c   1.000
_cell.angle_alpha   90.00
_cell.angle_beta   90.00
_cell.angle_gamma   90.00
#
_symmetry.space_group_name_H-M   'P 1'
#
loop_
_entity.id
_entity.type
_entity.pdbx_description
1 polymer ?
#
loop_
_entity_poly.entity_id
_entity_poly.type
_entity_poly.pdbx_seq_one_letter_code
_entity_poly.pdbx_strand_id
1 'polypeptide(L)'
;MKTLIYAWRFLTRAKSYTIINLLGLAFSLACCMVLIRYLHYELTVDANCIDSKNIIVPLRDIEGNIYPSDNPKPTEKVNWGISDDYIIDRCRLFTLENENIIQGEVNYRTRLLAADSTFFHFFRYPVIAGEAVLDTPDAAILTRSYARQLFGEKNPIGEVLEYSGKMLTVRGVIDRPSCKTSWDFDLLISLNHRDDWRQLNIELMRVLPGLDLNEVNARSNVYHENVYHEQVRYRFITWKDFYFEPTVADKYKSILHFGNRHYLSILSVVTVLLFLVGVLNFINLYLVFMMKRTRGYGIKKVFGLSRRALFVEIWLENFLLVAASLFVAWVLVEVTQSFCVQLLGETVTYTVFDLWLSVGILVLLPLFTSVYPWLKYGYNRPITSMRNLSSSRMSVATRIVFLGIQYVITLSLIIVSIYFKRHFDLLIETSPGYRTEGNVRVELAHETTTFGLDAAYWERQKLIREKLNECPHIDFWTCTSSMIQQKSHSICQILNDRNQSVPMLTCYVTADFFRLYDLKVVDGQIPEGIAQFVNQQMVLNRAAMKALGYRNREEAFVRSETPLWISESQSGEIEEGGTSLMPVAAVIEDYYPGHLSEGIRPMAFLVGPEFWMGHTLIRAKEGREKDLQEYLRRIVKDMYHTDDFIYERLKDMTAQLYKEDRHIARVYSTFALAAILVSCLGLFGLSLFDIHRRYKEIAVRKINGAQMLDICLLLSRKYLLVLATAFAIAVPLSVVFILNYTEGFSVKAPMDAGMFLLALLAVAVISMGTLFWQVNRAAQINPAEVIKRE
;
A
#
# COMPACT_ATOMS: atom_id res chain seq x y z
N MET A 1 -3.53 42.86 23.08
CA MET A 1 -3.32 42.23 24.41
C MET A 1 -4.62 42.07 25.22
N LYS A 2 -5.44 43.12 25.44
CA LYS A 2 -6.72 43.00 26.20
C LYS A 2 -7.69 41.93 25.63
N THR A 3 -7.90 41.89 24.31
CA THR A 3 -8.78 40.92 23.65
C THR A 3 -8.34 39.45 23.86
N LEU A 4 -7.03 39.19 23.85
CA LEU A 4 -6.44 37.86 24.07
C LEU A 4 -6.65 37.40 25.53
N ILE A 5 -6.48 38.28 26.52
CA ILE A 5 -6.74 37.99 27.92
C ILE A 5 -8.23 37.70 28.16
N TYR A 6 -9.13 38.44 27.50
CA TYR A 6 -10.57 38.16 27.56
C TYR A 6 -10.94 36.82 26.94
N ALA A 7 -10.40 36.47 25.77
CA ALA A 7 -10.58 35.19 25.14
C ALA A 7 -10.12 34.04 26.05
N TRP A 8 -8.92 34.13 26.62
CA TRP A 8 -8.37 33.14 27.56
C TRP A 8 -9.23 32.98 28.82
N ARG A 9 -9.56 34.06 29.52
CA ARG A 9 -10.39 34.03 30.73
C ARG A 9 -11.78 33.43 30.48
N PHE A 10 -12.29 33.62 29.27
CA PHE A 10 -13.58 33.05 28.91
C PHE A 10 -13.51 31.57 28.64
N LEU A 11 -12.52 31.08 27.88
CA LEU A 11 -12.30 29.66 27.61
C LEU A 11 -12.12 28.88 28.93
N THR A 12 -11.44 29.46 29.91
CA THR A 12 -11.23 28.83 31.24
C THR A 12 -12.48 28.79 32.11
N ARG A 13 -13.49 29.62 31.87
CA ARG A 13 -14.76 29.61 32.62
C ARG A 13 -15.75 28.55 32.12
N ALA A 14 -15.71 28.20 30.83
CA ALA A 14 -16.60 27.22 30.23
C ALA A 14 -15.95 25.81 30.08
N LYS A 15 -15.32 25.35 31.15
CA LYS A 15 -14.38 24.20 31.19
C LYS A 15 -14.87 22.99 30.39
N SER A 16 -16.09 22.47 30.66
CA SER A 16 -16.57 21.22 30.04
C SER A 16 -16.72 21.31 28.52
N TYR A 17 -17.27 22.41 27.99
CA TYR A 17 -17.44 22.59 26.55
C TYR A 17 -16.10 22.84 25.85
N THR A 18 -15.23 23.60 26.47
CA THR A 18 -13.89 23.89 25.93
C THR A 18 -13.06 22.61 25.83
N ILE A 19 -13.06 21.78 26.89
CA ILE A 19 -12.33 20.52 26.92
C ILE A 19 -12.85 19.54 25.86
N ILE A 20 -14.18 19.36 25.78
CA ILE A 20 -14.78 18.44 24.82
C ILE A 20 -14.46 18.88 23.39
N ASN A 21 -14.58 20.18 23.10
CA ASN A 21 -14.29 20.74 21.78
C ASN A 21 -12.80 20.62 21.44
N LEU A 22 -11.91 20.91 22.39
CA LEU A 22 -10.47 20.79 22.24
C LEU A 22 -10.07 19.34 21.98
N LEU A 23 -10.54 18.39 22.79
CA LEU A 23 -10.18 16.98 22.63
C LEU A 23 -10.76 16.38 21.34
N GLY A 24 -12.00 16.73 20.97
CA GLY A 24 -12.61 16.27 19.73
C GLY A 24 -11.86 16.75 18.49
N LEU A 25 -11.47 18.04 18.48
CA LEU A 25 -10.66 18.60 17.39
C LEU A 25 -9.24 18.04 17.40
N ALA A 26 -8.60 17.93 18.56
CA ALA A 26 -7.23 17.40 18.68
C ALA A 26 -7.15 15.95 18.16
N PHE A 27 -8.08 15.09 18.54
CA PHE A 27 -8.13 13.71 18.09
C PHE A 27 -8.34 13.61 16.56
N SER A 28 -9.28 14.41 16.02
CA SER A 28 -9.50 14.45 14.57
C SER A 28 -8.29 14.98 13.81
N LEU A 29 -7.65 16.06 14.31
CA LEU A 29 -6.44 16.61 13.71
C LEU A 29 -5.28 15.59 13.76
N ALA A 30 -5.10 14.88 14.88
CA ALA A 30 -4.07 13.86 15.00
C ALA A 30 -4.23 12.78 13.93
N CYS A 31 -5.44 12.23 13.76
CA CYS A 31 -5.74 11.25 12.70
C CYS A 31 -5.46 11.81 11.31
N CYS A 32 -5.92 13.03 11.02
CA CYS A 32 -5.69 13.67 9.73
C CYS A 32 -4.19 13.95 9.48
N MET A 33 -3.46 14.40 10.48
CA MET A 33 -2.02 14.69 10.37
C MET A 33 -1.22 13.42 10.07
N VAL A 34 -1.52 12.30 10.72
CA VAL A 34 -0.89 11.01 10.43
C VAL A 34 -1.11 10.62 8.96
N LEU A 35 -2.35 10.71 8.47
CA LEU A 35 -2.67 10.38 7.07
C LEU A 35 -2.06 11.35 6.07
N ILE A 36 -2.11 12.65 6.33
CA ILE A 36 -1.54 13.68 5.43
C ILE A 36 -0.03 13.52 5.34
N ARG A 37 0.67 13.26 6.47
CA ARG A 37 2.11 12.99 6.49
C ARG A 37 2.46 11.74 5.68
N TYR A 38 1.71 10.67 5.86
CA TYR A 38 1.91 9.44 5.09
C TYR A 38 1.65 9.65 3.59
N LEU A 39 0.56 10.33 3.23
CA LEU A 39 0.26 10.68 1.84
C LEU A 39 1.37 11.55 1.22
N HIS A 40 1.85 12.54 1.97
CA HIS A 40 2.96 13.38 1.52
C HIS A 40 4.23 12.54 1.29
N TYR A 41 4.57 11.65 2.22
CA TYR A 41 5.74 10.77 2.14
C TYR A 41 5.69 9.86 0.91
N GLU A 42 4.53 9.27 0.60
CA GLU A 42 4.31 8.43 -0.58
C GLU A 42 4.28 9.23 -1.90
N LEU A 43 3.69 10.43 -1.90
CA LEU A 43 3.59 11.27 -3.09
C LEU A 43 4.89 12.03 -3.41
N THR A 44 5.81 12.12 -2.46
CA THR A 44 7.14 12.75 -2.61
C THR A 44 8.26 11.72 -2.67
N VAL A 45 7.94 10.50 -3.12
CA VAL A 45 8.95 9.48 -3.41
C VAL A 45 10.00 10.04 -4.37
N ASP A 46 11.26 9.67 -4.13
CA ASP A 46 12.42 10.13 -4.92
C ASP A 46 12.53 11.66 -5.07
N ALA A 47 12.13 12.43 -4.05
CA ALA A 47 12.34 13.87 -4.05
C ALA A 47 13.83 14.26 -4.09
N ASN A 48 14.75 13.30 -3.84
CA ASN A 48 16.18 13.44 -4.05
C ASN A 48 16.61 13.33 -5.53
N CYS A 49 15.69 12.96 -6.43
CA CYS A 49 15.92 12.89 -7.86
C CYS A 49 16.02 14.31 -8.47
N ILE A 50 17.11 14.57 -9.19
CA ILE A 50 17.37 15.86 -9.82
C ILE A 50 16.58 15.93 -11.11
N ASP A 51 15.67 16.91 -11.20
CA ASP A 51 14.85 17.16 -12.39
C ASP A 51 13.93 15.97 -12.77
N SER A 52 13.32 15.34 -11.77
CA SER A 52 12.49 14.15 -11.91
C SER A 52 11.35 14.25 -12.94
N LYS A 53 10.95 15.49 -13.32
CA LYS A 53 9.90 15.73 -14.33
C LYS A 53 10.38 15.44 -15.77
N ASN A 54 11.67 15.59 -16.03
CA ASN A 54 12.29 15.39 -17.33
C ASN A 54 13.07 14.06 -17.40
N ILE A 55 12.89 13.18 -16.40
CA ILE A 55 13.44 11.83 -16.44
C ILE A 55 12.35 10.85 -16.85
N ILE A 56 12.64 10.09 -17.89
CA ILE A 56 11.75 9.07 -18.45
C ILE A 56 12.38 7.69 -18.36
N VAL A 57 11.52 6.69 -18.30
CA VAL A 57 11.88 5.27 -18.31
C VAL A 57 11.21 4.63 -19.52
N PRO A 58 11.96 4.00 -20.41
CA PRO A 58 11.40 3.18 -21.46
C PRO A 58 10.86 1.88 -20.84
N LEU A 59 9.63 1.53 -21.16
CA LEU A 59 9.02 0.24 -20.84
C LEU A 59 8.92 -0.56 -22.13
N ARG A 60 9.46 -1.77 -22.09
CA ARG A 60 9.38 -2.73 -23.17
C ARG A 60 8.22 -3.67 -22.91
N ASP A 61 7.28 -3.76 -23.83
CA ASP A 61 6.18 -4.71 -23.80
C ASP A 61 6.47 -5.82 -24.82
N ILE A 62 6.67 -7.02 -24.31
CA ILE A 62 6.84 -8.23 -25.10
C ILE A 62 5.62 -9.09 -24.83
N GLU A 63 4.72 -9.18 -25.82
CA GLU A 63 3.54 -10.05 -25.74
C GLU A 63 2.70 -9.89 -24.47
N GLY A 64 2.65 -8.65 -23.91
CA GLY A 64 1.92 -8.35 -22.70
C GLY A 64 2.74 -8.39 -21.39
N ASN A 65 4.01 -8.83 -21.47
CA ASN A 65 4.95 -8.71 -20.37
C ASN A 65 5.68 -7.37 -20.43
N ILE A 66 5.54 -6.56 -19.41
CA ILE A 66 6.17 -5.22 -19.35
C ILE A 66 7.46 -5.28 -18.54
N TYR A 67 8.54 -4.81 -19.14
CA TYR A 67 9.87 -4.74 -18.55
C TYR A 67 10.38 -3.29 -18.60
N PRO A 68 11.03 -2.81 -17.52
CA PRO A 68 11.77 -1.56 -17.60
C PRO A 68 13.02 -1.81 -18.43
N SER A 69 13.07 -1.29 -19.59
CA SER A 69 14.02 -1.44 -20.68
C SER A 69 15.17 -2.42 -20.48
N ASP A 70 15.27 -3.34 -21.39
CA ASP A 70 16.37 -4.28 -21.48
C ASP A 70 17.02 -4.09 -22.85
N ASN A 71 18.22 -3.57 -22.87
CA ASN A 71 19.05 -3.65 -24.07
C ASN A 71 20.00 -4.84 -23.89
N PRO A 72 19.69 -6.00 -24.50
CA PRO A 72 20.47 -7.22 -24.27
C PRO A 72 21.92 -7.10 -24.71
N LYS A 73 22.25 -6.10 -25.54
CA LYS A 73 23.63 -5.83 -25.96
C LYS A 73 23.91 -4.33 -25.95
N PRO A 74 24.95 -3.88 -25.24
CA PRO A 74 25.37 -2.45 -25.27
C PRO A 74 25.68 -1.92 -26.66
N THR A 75 25.82 -2.79 -27.66
CA THR A 75 26.19 -2.49 -29.04
C THR A 75 25.01 -2.31 -29.98
N GLU A 76 23.81 -2.71 -29.61
CA GLU A 76 22.62 -2.52 -30.46
C GLU A 76 21.98 -1.15 -30.20
N LYS A 77 21.99 -0.31 -31.26
CA LYS A 77 21.21 0.93 -31.23
C LYS A 77 19.72 0.60 -31.37
N VAL A 78 19.04 0.58 -30.24
CA VAL A 78 17.57 0.47 -30.24
C VAL A 78 16.99 1.79 -30.77
N ASN A 79 16.18 1.69 -31.80
CA ASN A 79 15.44 2.85 -32.27
C ASN A 79 14.20 3.05 -31.36
N TRP A 80 14.38 3.85 -30.33
CA TRP A 80 13.34 4.14 -29.35
C TRP A 80 12.20 5.03 -29.87
N GLY A 81 12.26 5.51 -31.12
CA GLY A 81 11.35 6.53 -31.62
C GLY A 81 11.60 7.94 -31.06
N ILE A 82 12.63 8.11 -30.23
CA ILE A 82 13.14 9.41 -29.74
C ILE A 82 14.49 9.64 -30.40
N SER A 83 14.70 10.85 -31.00
CA SER A 83 16.03 11.24 -31.48
C SER A 83 16.98 11.42 -30.29
N ASP A 84 18.23 10.98 -30.45
CA ASP A 84 19.28 11.18 -29.45
C ASP A 84 19.49 12.66 -29.11
N ASP A 85 19.14 13.58 -30.02
CA ASP A 85 19.22 15.03 -29.80
C ASP A 85 18.33 15.52 -28.64
N TYR A 86 17.27 14.79 -28.29
CA TYR A 86 16.41 15.12 -27.16
C TYR A 86 16.89 14.54 -25.82
N ILE A 87 17.90 13.67 -25.81
CA ILE A 87 18.42 13.01 -24.63
C ILE A 87 19.68 13.73 -24.16
N ILE A 88 19.64 14.32 -22.97
CA ILE A 88 20.75 15.04 -22.35
C ILE A 88 21.74 14.09 -21.68
N ASP A 89 21.20 13.11 -20.94
CA ASP A 89 22.00 12.19 -20.11
C ASP A 89 21.28 10.85 -19.94
N ARG A 90 22.03 9.78 -19.74
CA ARG A 90 21.50 8.42 -19.53
C ARG A 90 22.13 7.81 -18.29
N CYS A 91 21.39 6.98 -17.59
CA CYS A 91 21.88 6.20 -16.47
C CYS A 91 21.27 4.81 -16.52
N ARG A 92 22.11 3.79 -16.64
CA ARG A 92 21.71 2.39 -16.57
C ARG A 92 21.92 1.87 -15.16
N LEU A 93 20.99 1.05 -14.73
CA LEU A 93 20.93 0.51 -13.38
C LEU A 93 20.64 -0.98 -13.43
N PHE A 94 21.38 -1.77 -12.66
CA PHE A 94 21.12 -3.20 -12.44
C PHE A 94 20.86 -3.45 -10.97
N THR A 95 19.74 -4.05 -10.68
CA THR A 95 19.32 -4.36 -9.33
C THR A 95 19.54 -5.85 -9.07
N LEU A 96 20.30 -6.19 -8.06
CA LEU A 96 20.66 -7.56 -7.71
C LEU A 96 20.35 -7.81 -6.23
N GLU A 97 19.52 -8.82 -5.97
CA GLU A 97 19.26 -9.29 -4.61
C GLU A 97 20.14 -10.47 -4.27
N ASN A 98 20.41 -10.56 -2.98
CA ASN A 98 21.05 -11.74 -2.42
C ASN A 98 22.44 -12.03 -2.98
N GLU A 99 23.15 -10.97 -3.41
CA GLU A 99 24.53 -11.09 -3.87
C GLU A 99 25.47 -11.31 -2.69
N ASN A 100 26.52 -12.09 -2.92
CA ASN A 100 27.53 -12.40 -1.93
C ASN A 100 28.69 -11.43 -2.02
N ILE A 101 28.96 -10.73 -0.92
CA ILE A 101 30.13 -9.89 -0.74
C ILE A 101 31.02 -10.53 0.33
N ILE A 102 32.26 -10.71 0.02
CA ILE A 102 33.24 -11.29 0.94
C ILE A 102 34.10 -10.16 1.55
N GLN A 103 34.15 -10.13 2.86
CA GLN A 103 35.04 -9.27 3.64
C GLN A 103 35.92 -10.14 4.53
N GLY A 104 37.18 -10.24 4.18
CA GLY A 104 38.11 -11.15 4.83
C GLY A 104 37.71 -12.62 4.61
N GLU A 105 37.29 -13.32 5.67
CA GLU A 105 36.82 -14.72 5.60
C GLU A 105 35.29 -14.81 5.73
N VAL A 106 34.60 -13.68 5.87
CA VAL A 106 33.15 -13.64 6.13
C VAL A 106 32.38 -13.26 4.87
N ASN A 107 31.35 -14.04 4.57
CA ASN A 107 30.45 -13.81 3.46
C ASN A 107 29.18 -13.10 3.94
N TYR A 108 28.84 -11.99 3.28
CA TYR A 108 27.68 -11.16 3.59
C TYR A 108 26.72 -11.13 2.42
N ARG A 109 25.47 -11.41 2.69
CA ARG A 109 24.37 -11.25 1.74
C ARG A 109 24.01 -9.79 1.59
N THR A 110 23.91 -9.30 0.37
CA THR A 110 23.86 -7.88 0.06
C THR A 110 22.84 -7.59 -1.03
N ARG A 111 22.09 -6.51 -0.86
CA ARG A 111 21.28 -5.91 -1.94
C ARG A 111 22.20 -4.96 -2.70
N LEU A 112 22.54 -5.36 -3.91
CA LEU A 112 23.51 -4.67 -4.73
C LEU A 112 22.79 -3.87 -5.83
N LEU A 113 23.18 -2.62 -5.99
CA LEU A 113 22.83 -1.78 -7.13
C LEU A 113 24.11 -1.51 -7.94
N ALA A 114 24.15 -1.93 -9.21
CA ALA A 114 25.22 -1.51 -10.12
C ALA A 114 24.72 -0.37 -11.01
N ALA A 115 25.51 0.68 -11.16
CA ALA A 115 25.07 1.87 -11.88
C ALA A 115 26.19 2.47 -12.74
N ASP A 116 25.78 3.22 -13.78
CA ASP A 116 26.69 4.09 -14.54
C ASP A 116 27.29 5.20 -13.65
N SER A 117 28.41 5.76 -14.05
CA SER A 117 29.06 6.90 -13.38
C SER A 117 28.16 8.13 -13.27
N THR A 118 27.14 8.23 -14.12
CA THR A 118 26.12 9.30 -14.14
C THR A 118 25.08 9.20 -13.03
N PHE A 119 25.07 8.13 -12.23
CA PHE A 119 24.05 7.91 -11.18
C PHE A 119 23.84 9.12 -10.26
N PHE A 120 24.93 9.75 -9.80
CA PHE A 120 24.86 10.91 -8.93
C PHE A 120 24.49 12.22 -9.68
N HIS A 121 24.43 12.23 -10.99
CA HIS A 121 23.79 13.30 -11.75
C HIS A 121 22.25 13.20 -11.67
N PHE A 122 21.72 12.00 -11.48
CA PHE A 122 20.28 11.76 -11.37
C PHE A 122 19.77 11.84 -9.93
N PHE A 123 20.55 11.33 -8.96
CA PHE A 123 20.10 11.19 -7.56
C PHE A 123 21.07 11.81 -6.57
N ARG A 124 20.54 12.61 -5.65
CA ARG A 124 21.31 13.21 -4.56
C ARG A 124 21.22 12.34 -3.31
N TYR A 125 22.38 11.92 -2.80
CA TYR A 125 22.50 11.23 -1.52
C TYR A 125 23.43 12.03 -0.60
N PRO A 126 23.13 12.14 0.72
CA PRO A 126 24.05 12.74 1.69
C PRO A 126 25.32 11.91 1.81
N VAL A 127 26.47 12.47 1.47
CA VAL A 127 27.78 11.82 1.65
C VAL A 127 28.24 12.02 3.06
N ILE A 128 28.61 10.92 3.76
CA ILE A 128 29.04 10.94 5.16
C ILE A 128 30.56 10.90 5.24
N ALA A 129 31.18 10.08 4.40
CA ALA A 129 32.62 9.90 4.34
C ALA A 129 33.07 9.57 2.93
N GLY A 130 34.29 9.97 2.55
CA GLY A 130 34.82 9.73 1.22
C GLY A 130 34.14 10.53 0.12
N GLU A 131 34.12 9.97 -1.09
CA GLU A 131 33.53 10.56 -2.28
C GLU A 131 32.51 9.60 -2.91
N ALA A 132 31.34 10.13 -3.31
CA ALA A 132 30.31 9.36 -3.98
C ALA A 132 30.53 9.40 -5.52
N VAL A 133 31.53 8.65 -6.01
CA VAL A 133 31.91 8.61 -7.41
C VAL A 133 32.07 7.17 -7.89
N LEU A 134 31.56 6.85 -9.09
CA LEU A 134 31.59 5.54 -9.74
C LEU A 134 32.43 5.57 -11.04
N ASP A 135 33.54 6.31 -11.02
CA ASP A 135 34.38 6.55 -12.18
C ASP A 135 35.35 5.40 -12.50
N THR A 136 35.60 4.52 -11.53
CA THR A 136 36.49 3.37 -11.70
C THR A 136 35.72 2.06 -11.57
N PRO A 137 36.12 0.97 -12.27
CA PRO A 137 35.43 -0.32 -12.22
C PRO A 137 35.43 -0.97 -10.82
N ASP A 138 36.39 -0.62 -9.96
CA ASP A 138 36.53 -1.12 -8.59
C ASP A 138 35.79 -0.26 -7.54
N ALA A 139 35.09 0.80 -7.97
CA ALA A 139 34.42 1.71 -7.04
C ALA A 139 33.23 1.07 -6.32
N ALA A 140 33.23 1.15 -5.00
CA ALA A 140 32.15 0.71 -4.13
C ALA A 140 31.70 1.83 -3.18
N ILE A 141 30.41 2.03 -3.05
CA ILE A 141 29.80 3.02 -2.16
C ILE A 141 28.83 2.28 -1.23
N LEU A 142 29.02 2.43 0.08
CA LEU A 142 28.24 1.75 1.11
C LEU A 142 27.15 2.67 1.66
N THR A 143 26.01 2.11 2.03
CA THR A 143 25.10 2.81 2.91
C THR A 143 25.65 2.84 4.34
N ARG A 144 25.28 3.85 5.15
CA ARG A 144 25.72 3.97 6.56
C ARG A 144 25.44 2.71 7.36
N SER A 145 24.25 2.13 7.18
CA SER A 145 23.84 0.92 7.90
C SER A 145 24.72 -0.27 7.55
N TYR A 146 25.01 -0.43 6.28
CA TYR A 146 25.82 -1.55 5.79
C TYR A 146 27.31 -1.39 6.14
N ALA A 147 27.82 -0.15 6.04
CA ALA A 147 29.17 0.17 6.49
C ALA A 147 29.39 -0.19 7.97
N ARG A 148 28.40 0.11 8.84
CA ARG A 148 28.45 -0.29 10.25
C ARG A 148 28.38 -1.81 10.45
N GLN A 149 27.60 -2.49 9.64
CA GLN A 149 27.49 -3.96 9.69
C GLN A 149 28.81 -4.63 9.32
N LEU A 150 29.51 -4.16 8.29
CA LEU A 150 30.76 -4.73 7.83
C LEU A 150 31.96 -4.34 8.72
N PHE A 151 32.07 -3.07 9.06
CA PHE A 151 33.29 -2.50 9.66
C PHE A 151 33.12 -1.99 11.10
N GLY A 152 31.86 -2.01 11.63
CA GLY A 152 31.57 -1.46 12.96
C GLY A 152 31.79 0.05 12.99
N GLU A 153 32.64 0.50 13.92
CA GLU A 153 33.00 1.94 14.07
C GLU A 153 34.31 2.31 13.34
N LYS A 154 34.92 1.36 12.60
CA LYS A 154 36.13 1.65 11.80
C LYS A 154 35.78 2.49 10.58
N ASN A 155 36.73 3.33 10.14
CA ASN A 155 36.57 4.04 8.87
C ASN A 155 36.67 3.06 7.70
N PRO A 156 35.62 2.89 6.90
CA PRO A 156 35.59 1.92 5.81
C PRO A 156 36.27 2.42 4.53
N ILE A 157 36.67 3.70 4.45
CA ILE A 157 37.23 4.28 3.22
C ILE A 157 38.60 3.66 2.91
N GLY A 158 38.75 3.13 1.70
CA GLY A 158 39.95 2.44 1.23
C GLY A 158 39.99 0.95 1.57
N GLU A 159 39.05 0.44 2.38
CA GLU A 159 38.92 -0.99 2.64
C GLU A 159 38.46 -1.73 1.38
N VAL A 160 38.84 -3.02 1.31
CA VAL A 160 38.58 -3.85 0.13
C VAL A 160 37.55 -4.91 0.42
N LEU A 161 36.63 -5.08 -0.52
CA LEU A 161 35.60 -6.12 -0.53
C LEU A 161 35.81 -7.00 -1.77
N GLU A 162 35.46 -8.26 -1.71
CA GLU A 162 35.47 -9.13 -2.88
C GLU A 162 34.03 -9.38 -3.37
N TYR A 163 33.81 -9.20 -4.68
CA TYR A 163 32.56 -9.52 -5.35
C TYR A 163 32.83 -10.23 -6.67
N SER A 164 32.24 -11.42 -6.84
CA SER A 164 32.39 -12.21 -8.08
C SER A 164 33.84 -12.45 -8.50
N GLY A 165 34.73 -12.70 -7.52
CA GLY A 165 36.17 -12.95 -7.74
C GLY A 165 37.00 -11.71 -8.09
N LYS A 166 36.39 -10.49 -8.07
CA LYS A 166 37.07 -9.22 -8.32
C LYS A 166 37.03 -8.36 -7.06
N MET A 167 38.06 -7.55 -6.86
CA MET A 167 38.18 -6.66 -5.71
C MET A 167 37.44 -5.34 -5.95
N LEU A 168 36.71 -4.89 -4.92
CA LEU A 168 36.03 -3.59 -4.84
C LEU A 168 36.70 -2.75 -3.76
N THR A 169 36.94 -1.47 -4.02
CA THR A 169 37.49 -0.50 -3.08
C THR A 169 36.42 0.45 -2.59
N VAL A 170 36.23 0.55 -1.28
CA VAL A 170 35.24 1.46 -0.70
C VAL A 170 35.69 2.90 -0.89
N ARG A 171 34.99 3.66 -1.77
CA ARG A 171 35.28 5.06 -2.09
C ARG A 171 34.46 6.04 -1.24
N GLY A 172 33.26 5.64 -0.85
CA GLY A 172 32.36 6.53 -0.12
C GLY A 172 31.35 5.81 0.75
N VAL A 173 30.84 6.55 1.73
CA VAL A 173 29.68 6.15 2.55
C VAL A 173 28.60 7.21 2.41
N ILE A 174 27.40 6.78 2.07
CA ILE A 174 26.22 7.62 1.91
C ILE A 174 25.16 7.32 2.96
N ASP A 175 24.33 8.31 3.26
CA ASP A 175 23.13 8.12 4.10
C ASP A 175 21.87 8.03 3.25
N ARG A 176 20.84 7.49 3.82
CA ARG A 176 19.51 7.51 3.19
C ARG A 176 19.00 8.96 3.12
N PRO A 177 18.40 9.39 2.00
CA PRO A 177 17.77 10.69 1.91
C PRO A 177 16.56 10.76 2.87
N SER A 178 16.14 11.96 3.22
CA SER A 178 14.99 12.19 4.11
C SER A 178 13.63 11.89 3.48
N CYS A 179 13.58 11.64 2.18
CA CYS A 179 12.39 11.21 1.44
C CYS A 179 12.37 9.69 1.27
N LYS A 180 11.22 9.15 0.93
CA LYS A 180 11.10 7.76 0.46
C LYS A 180 11.84 7.62 -0.88
N THR A 181 12.50 6.47 -1.07
CA THR A 181 13.20 6.13 -2.31
C THR A 181 12.58 4.90 -2.94
N SER A 182 12.58 4.87 -4.27
CA SER A 182 12.16 3.67 -5.04
C SER A 182 13.19 2.54 -4.98
N TRP A 183 14.39 2.81 -4.47
CA TRP A 183 15.46 1.82 -4.33
C TRP A 183 15.71 1.46 -2.88
N ASP A 184 16.00 0.19 -2.65
CA ASP A 184 16.52 -0.27 -1.37
C ASP A 184 17.78 -1.12 -1.61
N PHE A 185 18.95 -0.51 -1.46
CA PHE A 185 20.23 -1.17 -1.64
C PHE A 185 21.14 -0.94 -0.42
N ASP A 186 22.12 -1.82 -0.28
CA ASP A 186 23.14 -1.75 0.77
C ASP A 186 24.49 -1.33 0.21
N LEU A 187 24.79 -1.77 -1.02
CA LEU A 187 26.01 -1.52 -1.75
C LEU A 187 25.69 -1.02 -3.16
N LEU A 188 26.37 0.07 -3.56
CA LEU A 188 26.34 0.61 -4.92
C LEU A 188 27.71 0.44 -5.55
N ILE A 189 27.80 -0.16 -6.75
CA ILE A 189 29.05 -0.38 -7.48
C ILE A 189 28.99 0.19 -8.90
N SER A 190 30.16 0.35 -9.49
CA SER A 190 30.27 0.74 -10.90
C SER A 190 29.73 -0.36 -11.82
N LEU A 191 28.95 0.04 -12.83
CA LEU A 191 28.48 -0.87 -13.87
C LEU A 191 29.65 -1.51 -14.64
N ASN A 192 30.78 -0.82 -14.76
CA ASN A 192 31.97 -1.31 -15.45
C ASN A 192 32.75 -2.38 -14.67
N HIS A 193 32.28 -2.78 -13.48
CA HIS A 193 32.88 -3.87 -12.70
C HIS A 193 32.82 -5.22 -13.43
N ARG A 194 31.76 -5.44 -14.22
CA ARG A 194 31.52 -6.66 -15.00
C ARG A 194 31.06 -6.32 -16.40
N ASP A 195 31.44 -7.13 -17.37
CA ASP A 195 31.05 -6.99 -18.78
C ASP A 195 29.84 -7.86 -19.15
N ASP A 196 29.46 -8.80 -18.26
CA ASP A 196 28.49 -9.86 -18.51
C ASP A 196 27.15 -9.67 -17.75
N TRP A 197 26.74 -8.42 -17.55
CA TRP A 197 25.42 -8.13 -17.00
C TRP A 197 24.31 -8.63 -17.94
N ARG A 198 23.82 -9.83 -17.66
CA ARG A 198 22.73 -10.48 -18.43
C ARG A 198 21.36 -10.32 -17.79
N GLN A 199 21.30 -9.62 -16.66
CA GLN A 199 20.02 -9.35 -15.98
C GLN A 199 19.39 -8.09 -16.52
N LEU A 200 18.08 -7.99 -16.28
CA LEU A 200 17.27 -6.87 -16.70
C LEU A 200 17.77 -5.58 -16.05
N ASN A 201 18.03 -4.59 -16.87
CA ASN A 201 18.45 -3.27 -16.46
C ASN A 201 17.27 -2.28 -16.49
N ILE A 202 17.45 -1.21 -15.77
CA ILE A 202 16.55 -0.05 -15.84
C ILE A 202 17.36 1.07 -16.49
N GLU A 203 16.84 1.62 -17.58
CA GLU A 203 17.46 2.77 -18.22
C GLU A 203 16.68 4.03 -17.88
N LEU A 204 17.38 5.01 -17.33
CA LEU A 204 16.86 6.35 -17.08
C LEU A 204 17.39 7.29 -18.13
N MET A 205 16.50 8.04 -18.75
CA MET A 205 16.85 9.04 -19.75
C MET A 205 16.42 10.42 -19.29
N ARG A 206 17.35 11.37 -19.17
CA ARG A 206 17.03 12.77 -18.97
C ARG A 206 16.80 13.41 -20.31
N VAL A 207 15.61 13.94 -20.55
CA VAL A 207 15.22 14.56 -21.81
C VAL A 207 15.12 16.08 -21.69
N LEU A 208 15.18 16.75 -22.83
CA LEU A 208 14.98 18.21 -22.92
C LEU A 208 13.59 18.59 -22.38
N PRO A 209 13.48 19.70 -21.62
CA PRO A 209 12.19 20.18 -21.12
C PRO A 209 11.21 20.48 -22.26
N GLY A 210 9.95 20.04 -22.10
CA GLY A 210 8.88 20.31 -23.07
C GLY A 210 8.64 19.20 -24.09
N LEU A 211 9.29 18.05 -23.97
CA LEU A 211 8.99 16.86 -24.79
C LEU A 211 7.58 16.35 -24.47
N ASP A 212 6.70 16.23 -25.49
CA ASP A 212 5.39 15.63 -25.35
C ASP A 212 5.50 14.10 -25.40
N LEU A 213 5.43 13.47 -24.22
CA LEU A 213 5.47 12.01 -24.11
C LEU A 213 4.30 11.29 -24.80
N ASN A 214 3.16 11.95 -24.97
CA ASN A 214 2.03 11.34 -25.68
C ASN A 214 2.34 11.22 -27.19
N GLU A 215 2.99 12.23 -27.77
CA GLU A 215 3.41 12.18 -29.17
C GLU A 215 4.51 11.13 -29.38
N VAL A 216 5.50 11.08 -28.48
CA VAL A 216 6.55 10.06 -28.51
C VAL A 216 5.94 8.65 -28.40
N ASN A 217 5.06 8.42 -27.41
CA ASN A 217 4.39 7.14 -27.22
C ASN A 217 3.52 6.74 -28.42
N ALA A 218 2.85 7.69 -29.07
CA ALA A 218 2.07 7.40 -30.28
C ALA A 218 2.95 6.90 -31.43
N ARG A 219 4.20 7.37 -31.53
CA ARG A 219 5.18 6.93 -32.55
C ARG A 219 5.86 5.61 -32.18
N SER A 220 6.21 5.40 -30.91
CA SER A 220 6.95 4.22 -30.42
C SER A 220 6.05 3.01 -30.08
N ASN A 221 4.74 3.21 -29.94
CA ASN A 221 3.77 2.17 -29.62
C ASN A 221 3.40 1.32 -30.85
N VAL A 222 4.38 0.98 -31.66
CA VAL A 222 4.24 0.08 -32.81
C VAL A 222 5.03 -1.18 -32.52
N TYR A 223 4.43 -2.33 -32.78
CA TYR A 223 5.14 -3.60 -32.64
C TYR A 223 6.24 -3.73 -33.69
N HIS A 224 7.44 -4.05 -33.22
CA HIS A 224 8.60 -4.36 -34.03
C HIS A 224 9.05 -5.79 -33.69
N GLU A 225 9.46 -6.52 -34.69
CA GLU A 225 10.11 -7.81 -34.49
C GLU A 225 11.56 -7.57 -34.02
N ASN A 226 11.90 -8.15 -32.87
CA ASN A 226 13.27 -8.08 -32.36
C ASN A 226 14.17 -9.16 -32.98
N VAL A 227 15.45 -9.22 -32.55
CA VAL A 227 16.45 -10.19 -33.04
C VAL A 227 16.07 -11.64 -32.67
N TYR A 228 15.19 -11.80 -31.69
CA TYR A 228 14.68 -13.10 -31.22
C TYR A 228 13.30 -13.45 -31.80
N HIS A 229 12.87 -12.73 -32.86
CA HIS A 229 11.55 -12.89 -33.48
C HIS A 229 10.35 -12.60 -32.55
N GLU A 230 10.58 -11.87 -31.43
CA GLU A 230 9.52 -11.45 -30.53
C GLU A 230 8.91 -10.12 -31.01
N GLN A 231 7.60 -9.97 -30.83
CA GLN A 231 6.89 -8.70 -31.11
C GLN A 231 7.07 -7.75 -29.92
N VAL A 232 7.85 -6.74 -30.08
CA VAL A 232 8.21 -5.77 -29.03
C VAL A 232 7.66 -4.41 -29.36
N ARG A 233 7.09 -3.74 -28.39
CA ARG A 233 6.75 -2.31 -28.46
C ARG A 233 7.30 -1.56 -27.26
N TYR A 234 7.52 -0.27 -27.43
CA TYR A 234 8.06 0.58 -26.38
C TYR A 234 7.06 1.64 -25.94
N ARG A 235 7.00 1.89 -24.64
CA ARG A 235 6.23 2.95 -24.00
C ARG A 235 7.13 3.70 -23.02
N PHE A 236 7.09 5.04 -23.08
CA PHE A 236 7.84 5.88 -22.15
C PHE A 236 6.92 6.42 -21.07
N ILE A 237 7.38 6.34 -19.83
CA ILE A 237 6.71 6.94 -18.68
C ILE A 237 7.70 7.81 -17.91
N THR A 238 7.19 8.78 -17.14
CA THR A 238 8.04 9.55 -16.24
C THR A 238 8.55 8.68 -15.10
N TRP A 239 9.72 9.00 -14.53
CA TRP A 239 10.27 8.31 -13.37
C TRP A 239 9.26 8.26 -12.20
N LYS A 240 8.54 9.36 -12.00
CA LYS A 240 7.50 9.42 -10.96
C LYS A 240 6.33 8.49 -11.22
N ASP A 241 5.93 8.31 -12.49
CA ASP A 241 4.85 7.40 -12.86
C ASP A 241 5.31 5.94 -12.79
N PHE A 242 6.60 5.67 -13.01
CA PHE A 242 7.20 4.35 -12.88
C PHE A 242 7.01 3.76 -11.46
N TYR A 243 7.16 4.59 -10.42
CA TYR A 243 6.89 4.15 -9.04
C TYR A 243 5.46 3.61 -8.85
N PHE A 244 4.50 4.09 -9.64
CA PHE A 244 3.09 3.67 -9.56
C PHE A 244 2.69 2.71 -10.69
N GLU A 245 3.64 2.17 -11.46
CA GLU A 245 3.35 1.25 -12.56
C GLU A 245 3.10 -0.17 -12.02
N PRO A 246 1.86 -0.70 -12.08
CA PRO A 246 1.54 -1.99 -11.47
C PRO A 246 2.02 -3.18 -12.31
N THR A 247 2.35 -2.97 -13.59
CA THR A 247 2.61 -4.03 -14.56
C THR A 247 4.06 -4.45 -14.66
N VAL A 248 4.95 -3.77 -13.93
CA VAL A 248 6.37 -4.13 -13.90
C VAL A 248 6.56 -5.46 -13.19
N ALA A 249 7.31 -6.35 -13.83
CA ALA A 249 7.51 -7.74 -13.39
C ALA A 249 8.05 -7.84 -11.94
N ASP A 250 7.53 -8.82 -11.19
CA ASP A 250 7.81 -8.99 -9.74
C ASP A 250 9.30 -9.20 -9.40
N LYS A 251 10.08 -9.72 -10.35
CA LYS A 251 11.53 -9.88 -10.13
C LYS A 251 12.27 -8.58 -9.90
N TYR A 252 11.65 -7.44 -10.19
CA TYR A 252 12.20 -6.11 -9.87
C TYR A 252 11.75 -5.57 -8.52
N LYS A 253 10.76 -6.20 -7.90
CA LYS A 253 10.16 -5.69 -6.67
C LYS A 253 10.98 -5.97 -5.41
N SER A 254 12.07 -6.65 -5.53
CA SER A 254 12.92 -7.00 -4.40
C SER A 254 13.76 -5.83 -3.90
N ILE A 255 14.39 -5.10 -4.82
CA ILE A 255 15.15 -3.87 -4.53
C ILE A 255 14.30 -2.64 -4.81
N LEU A 256 13.35 -2.74 -5.76
CA LEU A 256 12.44 -1.66 -6.12
C LEU A 256 11.15 -1.71 -5.30
N HIS A 257 10.80 -0.57 -4.75
CA HIS A 257 9.52 -0.35 -4.09
C HIS A 257 8.55 0.32 -5.05
N PHE A 258 7.32 -0.18 -5.08
CA PHE A 258 6.25 0.36 -5.90
C PHE A 258 5.10 0.85 -5.02
N GLY A 259 4.54 1.99 -5.37
CA GLY A 259 3.36 2.56 -4.73
C GLY A 259 2.06 2.11 -5.38
N ASN A 260 0.98 2.14 -4.63
CA ASN A 260 -0.35 1.83 -5.14
C ASN A 260 -1.22 3.09 -5.19
N ARG A 261 -1.50 3.61 -6.41
CA ARG A 261 -2.34 4.82 -6.61
C ARG A 261 -3.76 4.65 -6.07
N HIS A 262 -4.33 3.46 -6.22
CA HIS A 262 -5.68 3.17 -5.69
C HIS A 262 -5.71 3.30 -4.17
N TYR A 263 -4.71 2.72 -3.50
CA TYR A 263 -4.57 2.81 -2.05
C TYR A 263 -4.42 4.26 -1.57
N LEU A 264 -3.57 5.06 -2.22
CA LEU A 264 -3.39 6.48 -1.89
C LEU A 264 -4.64 7.32 -2.14
N SER A 265 -5.38 7.03 -3.22
CA SER A 265 -6.67 7.69 -3.48
C SER A 265 -7.68 7.41 -2.37
N ILE A 266 -7.77 6.17 -1.93
CA ILE A 266 -8.63 5.74 -0.82
C ILE A 266 -8.25 6.48 0.47
N LEU A 267 -6.97 6.51 0.83
CA LEU A 267 -6.47 7.22 2.00
C LEU A 267 -6.77 8.72 1.94
N SER A 268 -6.65 9.32 0.75
CA SER A 268 -6.99 10.73 0.52
C SER A 268 -8.46 11.02 0.81
N VAL A 269 -9.36 10.16 0.31
CA VAL A 269 -10.82 10.27 0.59
C VAL A 269 -11.09 10.14 2.08
N VAL A 270 -10.53 9.12 2.75
CA VAL A 270 -10.69 8.93 4.20
C VAL A 270 -10.18 10.16 4.97
N THR A 271 -9.04 10.70 4.59
CA THR A 271 -8.45 11.90 5.21
C THR A 271 -9.39 13.11 5.11
N VAL A 272 -9.94 13.36 3.92
CA VAL A 272 -10.89 14.46 3.70
C VAL A 272 -12.18 14.24 4.52
N LEU A 273 -12.71 13.02 4.55
CA LEU A 273 -13.92 12.71 5.31
C LEU A 273 -13.71 12.89 6.81
N LEU A 274 -12.58 12.42 7.36
CA LEU A 274 -12.23 12.60 8.77
C LEU A 274 -12.03 14.08 9.13
N PHE A 275 -11.37 14.83 8.26
CA PHE A 275 -11.20 16.26 8.44
C PHE A 275 -12.56 16.98 8.49
N LEU A 276 -13.46 16.66 7.57
CA LEU A 276 -14.82 17.21 7.55
C LEU A 276 -15.59 16.87 8.83
N VAL A 277 -15.52 15.62 9.29
CA VAL A 277 -16.19 15.20 10.54
C VAL A 277 -15.64 16.02 11.71
N GLY A 278 -14.32 16.20 11.82
CA GLY A 278 -13.69 16.98 12.88
C GLY A 278 -14.07 18.45 12.84
N VAL A 279 -14.03 19.08 11.68
CA VAL A 279 -14.39 20.48 11.47
C VAL A 279 -15.88 20.73 11.76
N LEU A 280 -16.76 19.86 11.24
CA LEU A 280 -18.20 19.96 11.50
C LEU A 280 -18.52 19.78 13.00
N ASN A 281 -17.83 18.85 13.66
CA ASN A 281 -17.95 18.66 15.09
C ASN A 281 -17.52 19.94 15.84
N PHE A 282 -16.35 20.49 15.52
CA PHE A 282 -15.84 21.70 16.10
C PHE A 282 -16.80 22.89 15.93
N ILE A 283 -17.29 23.11 14.70
CA ILE A 283 -18.24 24.19 14.39
C ILE A 283 -19.55 24.00 15.19
N ASN A 284 -20.08 22.77 15.23
CA ASN A 284 -21.29 22.45 15.98
C ASN A 284 -21.18 22.83 17.46
N LEU A 285 -20.09 22.42 18.13
CA LEU A 285 -19.83 22.71 19.54
C LEU A 285 -19.56 24.20 19.75
N TYR A 286 -18.81 24.83 18.84
CA TYR A 286 -18.52 26.25 18.92
C TYR A 286 -19.78 27.10 18.77
N LEU A 287 -20.73 26.71 17.90
CA LEU A 287 -22.03 27.38 17.78
C LEU A 287 -22.85 27.32 19.06
N VAL A 288 -22.83 26.18 19.75
CA VAL A 288 -23.48 26.03 21.07
C VAL A 288 -22.87 27.00 22.09
N PHE A 289 -21.55 27.10 22.10
CA PHE A 289 -20.82 28.00 22.96
C PHE A 289 -21.13 29.48 22.68
N MET A 290 -21.18 29.87 21.42
CA MET A 290 -21.51 31.22 20.97
C MET A 290 -22.95 31.66 21.33
N MET A 291 -23.90 30.71 21.38
CA MET A 291 -25.29 31.05 21.78
C MET A 291 -25.37 31.60 23.20
N LYS A 292 -24.55 31.14 24.13
CA LYS A 292 -24.48 31.67 25.50
C LYS A 292 -23.97 33.12 25.54
N ARG A 293 -23.28 33.60 24.50
CA ARG A 293 -22.68 34.93 24.37
C ARG A 293 -23.48 35.92 23.56
N THR A 294 -24.56 35.46 22.92
CA THR A 294 -25.36 36.31 22.01
C THR A 294 -25.77 37.62 22.65
N ARG A 295 -26.21 37.62 23.94
CA ARG A 295 -26.56 38.82 24.70
C ARG A 295 -25.36 39.77 24.91
N GLY A 296 -24.19 39.22 25.21
CA GLY A 296 -22.94 39.99 25.35
C GLY A 296 -22.53 40.70 24.06
N TYR A 297 -22.67 40.01 22.91
CA TYR A 297 -22.40 40.62 21.61
C TYR A 297 -23.43 41.69 21.23
N GLY A 298 -24.71 41.52 21.62
CA GLY A 298 -25.71 42.53 21.48
C GLY A 298 -25.38 43.80 22.24
N ILE A 299 -24.97 43.66 23.51
CA ILE A 299 -24.56 44.80 24.37
C ILE A 299 -23.32 45.48 23.75
N LYS A 300 -22.26 44.71 23.39
CA LYS A 300 -21.05 45.30 22.78
C LYS A 300 -21.36 46.07 21.48
N LYS A 301 -22.31 45.61 20.67
CA LYS A 301 -22.75 46.31 19.45
C LYS A 301 -23.47 47.64 19.75
N VAL A 302 -24.28 47.67 20.80
CA VAL A 302 -24.90 48.93 21.26
C VAL A 302 -23.83 49.92 21.68
N PHE A 303 -22.72 49.45 22.29
CA PHE A 303 -21.55 50.28 22.65
C PHE A 303 -20.57 50.47 21.48
N GLY A 304 -20.96 50.23 20.23
CA GLY A 304 -20.18 50.61 19.05
C GLY A 304 -19.18 49.53 18.52
N LEU A 305 -19.32 48.26 18.93
CA LEU A 305 -18.45 47.21 18.38
C LEU A 305 -18.74 47.04 16.85
N SER A 306 -17.72 47.34 16.04
CA SER A 306 -17.79 47.17 14.59
C SER A 306 -17.82 45.67 14.16
N ARG A 307 -18.31 45.38 12.95
CA ARG A 307 -18.36 44.00 12.40
C ARG A 307 -16.92 43.42 12.28
N ARG A 308 -15.94 44.25 11.88
CA ARG A 308 -14.54 43.81 11.77
C ARG A 308 -13.94 43.43 13.13
N ALA A 309 -14.21 44.27 14.15
CA ALA A 309 -13.76 44.00 15.52
C ALA A 309 -14.39 42.70 16.09
N LEU A 310 -15.66 42.44 15.78
CA LEU A 310 -16.34 41.20 16.14
C LEU A 310 -15.69 39.99 15.44
N PHE A 311 -15.33 40.12 14.15
CA PHE A 311 -14.62 39.04 13.42
C PHE A 311 -13.29 38.71 14.08
N VAL A 312 -12.49 39.74 14.38
CA VAL A 312 -11.18 39.53 15.02
C VAL A 312 -11.31 38.88 16.41
N GLU A 313 -12.36 39.23 17.18
CA GLU A 313 -12.61 38.61 18.49
C GLU A 313 -12.96 37.13 18.33
N ILE A 314 -13.86 36.76 17.38
CA ILE A 314 -14.24 35.39 17.10
C ILE A 314 -13.05 34.59 16.54
N TRP A 315 -12.30 35.19 15.62
CA TRP A 315 -11.12 34.55 15.02
C TRP A 315 -10.03 34.27 16.05
N LEU A 316 -9.76 35.22 16.95
CA LEU A 316 -8.74 35.08 17.99
C LEU A 316 -9.10 33.95 18.98
N GLU A 317 -10.39 33.82 19.33
CA GLU A 317 -10.86 32.73 20.20
C GLU A 317 -10.72 31.38 19.54
N ASN A 318 -11.09 31.27 18.25
CA ASN A 318 -10.89 30.04 17.48
C ASN A 318 -9.41 29.71 17.29
N PHE A 319 -8.57 30.73 17.05
CA PHE A 319 -7.12 30.54 16.94
C PHE A 319 -6.52 29.92 18.22
N LEU A 320 -6.90 30.43 19.42
CA LEU A 320 -6.43 29.86 20.67
C LEU A 320 -6.89 28.40 20.88
N LEU A 321 -8.15 28.10 20.52
CA LEU A 321 -8.66 26.72 20.62
C LEU A 321 -7.96 25.78 19.65
N VAL A 322 -7.78 26.22 18.39
CA VAL A 322 -7.08 25.42 17.37
C VAL A 322 -5.62 25.23 17.73
N ALA A 323 -4.94 26.29 18.25
CA ALA A 323 -3.54 26.18 18.69
C ALA A 323 -3.38 25.16 19.83
N ALA A 324 -4.27 25.21 20.83
CA ALA A 324 -4.27 24.23 21.91
C ALA A 324 -4.60 22.82 21.42
N SER A 325 -5.57 22.68 20.49
CA SER A 325 -5.92 21.38 19.89
C SER A 325 -4.80 20.82 19.03
N LEU A 326 -4.10 21.66 18.26
CA LEU A 326 -2.96 21.28 17.45
C LEU A 326 -1.78 20.79 18.31
N PHE A 327 -1.51 21.48 19.42
CA PHE A 327 -0.49 21.02 20.38
C PHE A 327 -0.82 19.63 20.94
N VAL A 328 -2.07 19.43 21.39
CA VAL A 328 -2.51 18.10 21.86
C VAL A 328 -2.49 17.08 20.74
N ALA A 329 -2.84 17.46 19.51
CA ALA A 329 -2.78 16.57 18.35
C ALA A 329 -1.34 16.07 18.09
N TRP A 330 -0.33 16.93 18.16
CA TRP A 330 1.06 16.53 18.03
C TRP A 330 1.51 15.59 19.16
N VAL A 331 1.08 15.84 20.39
CA VAL A 331 1.34 14.90 21.51
C VAL A 331 0.70 13.53 21.22
N LEU A 332 -0.54 13.51 20.68
CA LEU A 332 -1.19 12.26 20.31
C LEU A 332 -0.45 11.53 19.18
N VAL A 333 0.00 12.24 18.15
CA VAL A 333 0.79 11.67 17.03
C VAL A 333 2.05 11.01 17.58
N GLU A 334 2.77 11.68 18.49
CA GLU A 334 4.00 11.15 19.09
C GLU A 334 3.73 9.91 19.94
N VAL A 335 2.73 9.96 20.82
CA VAL A 335 2.37 8.82 21.69
C VAL A 335 1.89 7.61 20.88
N THR A 336 1.24 7.83 19.74
CA THR A 336 0.72 6.76 18.88
C THR A 336 1.67 6.36 17.76
N GLN A 337 2.90 6.87 17.71
CA GLN A 337 3.83 6.62 16.61
C GLN A 337 4.06 5.13 16.32
N SER A 338 4.33 4.32 17.35
CA SER A 338 4.52 2.87 17.20
C SER A 338 3.31 2.17 16.60
N PHE A 339 2.10 2.58 17.03
CA PHE A 339 0.85 2.06 16.46
C PHE A 339 0.67 2.50 15.00
N CYS A 340 1.00 3.75 14.66
CA CYS A 340 0.91 4.27 13.30
C CYS A 340 1.87 3.55 12.35
N VAL A 341 3.09 3.23 12.81
CA VAL A 341 4.07 2.42 12.05
C VAL A 341 3.52 1.02 11.78
N GLN A 342 2.95 0.36 12.78
CA GLN A 342 2.32 -0.95 12.59
C GLN A 342 1.11 -0.91 11.64
N LEU A 343 0.36 0.20 11.67
CA LEU A 343 -0.84 0.39 10.84
C LEU A 343 -0.48 0.70 9.39
N LEU A 344 0.51 1.57 9.14
CA LEU A 344 0.87 2.07 7.81
C LEU A 344 2.06 1.33 7.18
N GLY A 345 2.82 0.56 7.98
CA GLY A 345 3.96 -0.23 7.54
C GLY A 345 5.26 0.56 7.36
N GLU A 346 5.25 1.88 7.59
CA GLU A 346 6.36 2.79 7.33
C GLU A 346 6.60 3.76 8.48
N THR A 347 7.85 4.13 8.72
CA THR A 347 8.23 5.18 9.66
C THR A 347 8.32 6.52 8.94
N VAL A 348 7.37 7.41 9.20
CA VAL A 348 7.39 8.76 8.61
C VAL A 348 8.20 9.70 9.50
N THR A 349 9.36 10.12 9.03
CA THR A 349 10.24 11.08 9.73
C THR A 349 9.65 12.49 9.72
N TYR A 350 10.08 13.33 10.68
CA TYR A 350 9.68 14.74 10.70
C TYR A 350 10.42 15.52 9.61
N THR A 351 9.66 16.36 8.88
CA THR A 351 10.17 17.17 7.78
C THR A 351 9.70 18.62 7.88
N VAL A 352 10.25 19.48 7.05
CA VAL A 352 9.80 20.89 6.93
C VAL A 352 8.32 20.98 6.54
N PHE A 353 7.80 19.98 5.86
CA PHE A 353 6.37 19.87 5.53
C PHE A 353 5.48 19.89 6.79
N ASP A 354 5.89 19.24 7.88
CA ASP A 354 5.14 19.19 9.13
C ASP A 354 4.97 20.59 9.77
N LEU A 355 5.99 21.44 9.60
CA LEU A 355 5.91 22.84 10.01
C LEU A 355 4.88 23.60 9.16
N TRP A 356 4.96 23.47 7.82
CA TRP A 356 4.02 24.13 6.92
C TRP A 356 2.57 23.63 7.10
N LEU A 357 2.40 22.34 7.33
CA LEU A 357 1.10 21.74 7.66
C LEU A 357 0.53 22.37 8.94
N SER A 358 1.35 22.47 9.97
CA SER A 358 0.94 23.07 11.26
C SER A 358 0.57 24.54 11.10
N VAL A 359 1.37 25.35 10.40
CA VAL A 359 1.08 26.75 10.11
C VAL A 359 -0.20 26.88 9.28
N GLY A 360 -0.37 26.05 8.26
CA GLY A 360 -1.58 26.01 7.43
C GLY A 360 -2.83 25.74 8.25
N ILE A 361 -2.81 24.73 9.12
CA ILE A 361 -3.93 24.42 10.02
C ILE A 361 -4.20 25.60 10.97
N LEU A 362 -3.15 26.19 11.55
CA LEU A 362 -3.27 27.27 12.53
C LEU A 362 -3.85 28.58 11.92
N VAL A 363 -3.62 28.83 10.65
CA VAL A 363 -4.11 30.02 9.95
C VAL A 363 -5.48 29.77 9.30
N LEU A 364 -5.58 28.71 8.50
CA LEU A 364 -6.76 28.47 7.67
C LEU A 364 -7.95 27.94 8.47
N LEU A 365 -7.74 27.03 9.42
CA LEU A 365 -8.83 26.42 10.15
C LEU A 365 -9.60 27.44 11.02
N PRO A 366 -8.97 28.32 11.81
CA PRO A 366 -9.68 29.39 12.54
C PRO A 366 -10.39 30.36 11.61
N LEU A 367 -9.82 30.65 10.43
CA LEU A 367 -10.45 31.52 9.45
C LEU A 367 -11.77 30.92 8.96
N PHE A 368 -11.77 29.66 8.49
CA PHE A 368 -12.97 28.97 8.00
C PHE A 368 -14.02 28.80 9.09
N THR A 369 -13.61 28.39 10.27
CA THR A 369 -14.56 28.14 11.37
C THR A 369 -15.16 29.41 11.95
N SER A 370 -14.51 30.56 11.77
CA SER A 370 -15.01 31.88 12.23
C SER A 370 -16.01 32.53 11.26
N VAL A 371 -15.98 32.19 9.96
CA VAL A 371 -16.83 32.84 8.94
C VAL A 371 -18.31 32.65 9.25
N TYR A 372 -18.75 31.42 9.50
CA TYR A 372 -20.19 31.17 9.75
C TYR A 372 -20.70 31.83 11.02
N PRO A 373 -20.05 31.76 12.21
CA PRO A 373 -20.45 32.53 13.39
C PRO A 373 -20.44 34.03 13.15
N TRP A 374 -19.44 34.57 12.45
CA TRP A 374 -19.38 35.99 12.14
C TRP A 374 -20.52 36.45 11.24
N LEU A 375 -20.84 35.74 10.15
CA LEU A 375 -21.99 36.04 9.30
C LEU A 375 -23.27 36.02 10.12
N LYS A 376 -23.48 35.00 10.93
CA LYS A 376 -24.68 34.83 11.73
C LYS A 376 -24.86 35.93 12.78
N TYR A 377 -23.83 36.19 13.59
CA TYR A 377 -23.92 37.16 14.69
C TYR A 377 -23.56 38.59 14.27
N GLY A 378 -22.73 38.74 13.24
CA GLY A 378 -22.35 40.06 12.69
C GLY A 378 -23.51 40.81 12.07
N TYR A 379 -24.42 40.13 11.37
CA TYR A 379 -25.58 40.75 10.68
C TYR A 379 -26.86 40.83 11.52
N ASN A 380 -26.94 40.17 12.67
CA ASN A 380 -28.10 40.25 13.55
C ASN A 380 -28.25 41.65 14.17
N ARG A 381 -29.49 42.15 14.23
CA ARG A 381 -29.81 43.43 14.88
C ARG A 381 -29.51 43.33 16.39
N PRO A 382 -28.97 44.40 17.07
CA PRO A 382 -28.66 44.37 18.50
C PRO A 382 -29.87 43.98 19.37
N ILE A 383 -31.05 44.52 19.08
CA ILE A 383 -32.30 44.26 19.82
C ILE A 383 -32.67 42.78 19.78
N THR A 384 -32.52 42.12 18.63
CA THR A 384 -32.81 40.67 18.49
C THR A 384 -31.79 39.81 19.25
N SER A 385 -30.58 40.30 19.41
CA SER A 385 -29.55 39.65 20.19
C SER A 385 -29.72 39.82 21.70
N MET A 386 -30.37 40.92 22.14
CA MET A 386 -30.62 41.23 23.57
C MET A 386 -31.91 40.57 24.10
N ARG A 387 -32.98 40.53 23.28
CA ARG A 387 -34.17 39.77 23.62
C ARG A 387 -33.79 38.28 23.66
N ASN A 388 -34.11 37.60 24.76
CA ASN A 388 -33.86 36.17 25.00
C ASN A 388 -34.62 35.28 24.01
N LEU A 389 -34.48 35.53 22.74
CA LEU A 389 -34.96 34.64 21.69
C LEU A 389 -33.99 33.49 21.54
N SER A 390 -33.98 32.67 22.57
CA SER A 390 -33.28 31.35 22.64
C SER A 390 -33.69 30.38 21.52
N SER A 391 -34.49 30.81 20.57
CA SER A 391 -35.11 29.97 19.59
C SER A 391 -35.22 30.57 18.18
N SER A 392 -34.14 31.03 17.59
CA SER A 392 -34.24 31.02 16.12
C SER A 392 -34.27 29.58 15.68
N ARG A 393 -35.44 29.10 15.17
CA ARG A 393 -35.59 27.75 14.57
C ARG A 393 -34.48 27.46 13.60
N MET A 394 -33.96 28.47 12.92
CA MET A 394 -32.84 28.37 11.97
C MET A 394 -31.50 27.94 12.61
N SER A 395 -31.25 28.33 13.89
CA SER A 395 -30.03 27.86 14.59
C SER A 395 -30.06 26.40 14.97
N VAL A 396 -31.24 25.86 15.27
CA VAL A 396 -31.43 24.43 15.56
C VAL A 396 -31.32 23.60 14.28
N ALA A 397 -31.91 24.08 13.18
CA ALA A 397 -31.89 23.42 11.88
C ALA A 397 -30.44 23.25 11.36
N THR A 398 -29.62 24.29 11.39
CA THR A 398 -28.23 24.24 10.91
C THR A 398 -27.42 23.18 11.66
N ARG A 399 -27.58 23.08 12.98
CA ARG A 399 -26.84 22.10 13.80
C ARG A 399 -27.31 20.65 13.50
N ILE A 400 -28.59 20.48 13.25
CA ILE A 400 -29.17 19.18 12.84
C ILE A 400 -28.63 18.77 11.48
N VAL A 401 -28.52 19.71 10.53
CA VAL A 401 -27.93 19.46 9.21
C VAL A 401 -26.45 19.03 9.34
N PHE A 402 -25.65 19.76 10.13
CA PHE A 402 -24.25 19.39 10.36
C PHE A 402 -24.10 18.01 11.02
N LEU A 403 -24.97 17.69 11.99
CA LEU A 403 -25.01 16.37 12.60
C LEU A 403 -25.43 15.29 11.58
N GLY A 404 -26.38 15.61 10.71
CA GLY A 404 -26.83 14.73 9.63
C GLY A 404 -25.69 14.40 8.65
N ILE A 405 -24.95 15.42 8.19
CA ILE A 405 -23.78 15.23 7.33
C ILE A 405 -22.71 14.37 8.05
N GLN A 406 -22.47 14.66 9.32
CA GLN A 406 -21.53 13.89 10.13
C GLN A 406 -21.94 12.42 10.27
N TYR A 407 -23.24 12.13 10.46
CA TYR A 407 -23.75 10.77 10.47
C TYR A 407 -23.63 10.08 9.11
N VAL A 408 -23.89 10.80 8.00
CA VAL A 408 -23.70 10.23 6.64
C VAL A 408 -22.24 9.77 6.47
N ILE A 409 -21.27 10.64 6.77
CA ILE A 409 -19.84 10.33 6.64
C ILE A 409 -19.47 9.15 7.55
N THR A 410 -19.89 9.17 8.81
CA THR A 410 -19.55 8.12 9.77
C THR A 410 -20.15 6.77 9.36
N LEU A 411 -21.44 6.75 8.96
CA LEU A 411 -22.09 5.53 8.47
C LEU A 411 -21.42 4.99 7.21
N SER A 412 -21.06 5.88 6.25
CA SER A 412 -20.37 5.46 5.04
C SER A 412 -19.01 4.82 5.36
N LEU A 413 -18.23 5.43 6.25
CA LEU A 413 -16.94 4.86 6.68
C LEU A 413 -17.10 3.49 7.36
N ILE A 414 -18.14 3.31 8.18
CA ILE A 414 -18.40 2.03 8.85
C ILE A 414 -18.85 0.96 7.85
N ILE A 415 -19.79 1.30 6.94
CA ILE A 415 -20.27 0.37 5.92
C ILE A 415 -19.11 -0.12 5.05
N VAL A 416 -18.28 0.81 4.56
CA VAL A 416 -17.10 0.49 3.75
C VAL A 416 -16.09 -0.34 4.55
N SER A 417 -15.86 -0.01 5.83
CA SER A 417 -14.97 -0.78 6.72
C SER A 417 -15.45 -2.21 6.92
N ILE A 418 -16.75 -2.42 7.16
CA ILE A 418 -17.32 -3.77 7.31
C ILE A 418 -17.18 -4.55 6.00
N TYR A 419 -17.41 -3.90 4.86
CA TYR A 419 -17.25 -4.51 3.55
C TYR A 419 -15.82 -4.97 3.32
N PHE A 420 -14.82 -4.09 3.51
CA PHE A 420 -13.41 -4.44 3.31
C PHE A 420 -12.94 -5.56 4.24
N LYS A 421 -13.41 -5.55 5.48
CA LYS A 421 -13.10 -6.66 6.38
C LYS A 421 -13.66 -7.98 5.87
N ARG A 422 -14.94 -8.02 5.48
CA ARG A 422 -15.58 -9.22 4.92
C ARG A 422 -14.94 -9.67 3.61
N HIS A 423 -14.59 -8.71 2.77
CA HIS A 423 -13.92 -9.00 1.51
C HIS A 423 -12.53 -9.62 1.74
N PHE A 424 -11.76 -9.06 2.67
CA PHE A 424 -10.48 -9.61 3.07
C PHE A 424 -10.62 -11.02 3.69
N ASP A 425 -11.59 -11.21 4.59
CA ASP A 425 -11.86 -12.52 5.20
C ASP A 425 -12.22 -13.55 4.08
N LEU A 426 -13.07 -13.16 3.11
CA LEU A 426 -13.41 -14.00 1.96
C LEU A 426 -12.18 -14.38 1.12
N LEU A 427 -11.30 -13.42 0.83
CA LEU A 427 -10.07 -13.69 0.04
C LEU A 427 -9.15 -14.71 0.74
N ILE A 428 -9.07 -14.66 2.07
CA ILE A 428 -8.22 -15.60 2.84
C ILE A 428 -8.88 -16.98 3.00
N GLU A 429 -10.21 -17.01 3.17
CA GLU A 429 -10.95 -18.25 3.38
C GLU A 429 -11.20 -19.02 2.08
N THR A 430 -11.17 -18.33 0.94
CA THR A 430 -11.36 -18.96 -0.37
C THR A 430 -10.13 -19.80 -0.72
N SER A 431 -10.34 -21.09 -0.97
CA SER A 431 -9.26 -21.98 -1.43
C SER A 431 -8.71 -21.49 -2.77
N PRO A 432 -7.41 -21.27 -2.90
CA PRO A 432 -6.82 -20.88 -4.18
C PRO A 432 -6.81 -22.01 -5.21
N GLY A 433 -7.23 -23.23 -4.84
CA GLY A 433 -7.24 -24.41 -5.72
C GLY A 433 -5.95 -25.25 -5.68
N TYR A 434 -5.02 -24.90 -4.77
CA TYR A 434 -3.78 -25.65 -4.58
C TYR A 434 -3.37 -25.69 -3.10
N ARG A 435 -2.48 -26.62 -2.75
CA ARG A 435 -1.98 -26.82 -1.39
C ARG A 435 -0.72 -26.00 -1.14
N THR A 436 -0.69 -25.27 -0.02
CA THR A 436 0.48 -24.51 0.45
C THR A 436 1.07 -25.05 1.75
N GLU A 437 0.27 -25.81 2.52
CA GLU A 437 0.67 -26.30 3.84
C GLU A 437 1.73 -27.39 3.76
N GLY A 438 2.78 -27.27 4.59
CA GLY A 438 3.91 -28.17 4.61
C GLY A 438 4.90 -27.98 3.45
N ASN A 439 4.65 -27.07 2.53
CA ASN A 439 5.52 -26.75 1.41
C ASN A 439 6.37 -25.52 1.72
N VAL A 440 7.65 -25.59 1.38
CA VAL A 440 8.62 -24.52 1.58
C VAL A 440 9.41 -24.28 0.29
N ARG A 441 9.73 -23.02 0.03
CA ARG A 441 10.75 -22.61 -0.93
C ARG A 441 12.09 -22.51 -0.24
N VAL A 442 13.10 -23.05 -0.87
CA VAL A 442 14.47 -23.03 -0.35
C VAL A 442 15.41 -22.56 -1.46
N GLU A 443 16.34 -21.70 -1.12
CA GLU A 443 17.45 -21.32 -1.96
C GLU A 443 18.74 -21.53 -1.16
N LEU A 444 19.44 -22.62 -1.48
CA LEU A 444 20.60 -23.09 -0.76
C LEU A 444 21.90 -22.57 -1.38
N ALA A 445 21.88 -22.25 -2.66
CA ALA A 445 23.05 -21.80 -3.38
C ALA A 445 23.23 -20.30 -3.21
N HIS A 446 24.35 -19.90 -2.64
CA HIS A 446 24.81 -18.51 -2.61
C HIS A 446 25.72 -18.22 -3.81
N GLU A 447 25.40 -18.74 -4.96
CA GLU A 447 26.22 -18.53 -6.13
C GLU A 447 25.70 -17.32 -6.87
N THR A 448 26.61 -16.37 -7.11
CA THR A 448 26.33 -15.28 -8.05
C THR A 448 25.82 -15.89 -9.33
N THR A 449 24.73 -15.37 -9.85
CA THR A 449 24.12 -15.78 -11.12
C THR A 449 24.99 -15.46 -12.32
N THR A 450 26.31 -15.68 -12.17
CA THR A 450 27.25 -15.65 -13.27
C THR A 450 27.00 -16.88 -14.12
N PHE A 451 26.47 -16.67 -15.29
CA PHE A 451 26.39 -17.67 -16.35
C PHE A 451 27.80 -18.06 -16.85
N GLY A 452 28.55 -18.67 -16.01
CA GLY A 452 29.67 -19.48 -16.29
C GLY A 452 29.48 -20.69 -15.42
N LEU A 453 28.54 -21.53 -15.84
CA LEU A 453 28.28 -22.81 -15.17
C LEU A 453 29.52 -23.67 -15.29
N ASP A 454 30.49 -23.41 -14.38
CA ASP A 454 31.70 -24.20 -14.33
C ASP A 454 31.44 -25.62 -13.78
N ALA A 455 32.38 -26.51 -13.96
CA ALA A 455 32.23 -27.89 -13.48
C ALA A 455 32.01 -27.95 -11.96
N ALA A 456 32.54 -26.97 -11.19
CA ALA A 456 32.40 -26.89 -9.74
C ALA A 456 30.95 -26.52 -9.33
N TYR A 457 30.28 -25.67 -10.09
CA TYR A 457 28.87 -25.43 -9.89
C TYR A 457 28.04 -26.71 -10.00
N TRP A 458 28.22 -27.46 -11.10
CA TRP A 458 27.48 -28.70 -11.33
C TRP A 458 27.76 -29.78 -10.30
N GLU A 459 29.00 -29.89 -9.81
CA GLU A 459 29.34 -30.80 -8.72
C GLU A 459 28.64 -30.40 -7.42
N ARG A 460 28.62 -29.12 -7.06
CA ARG A 460 27.90 -28.63 -5.88
C ARG A 460 26.40 -28.89 -5.98
N GLN A 461 25.79 -28.64 -7.13
CA GLN A 461 24.38 -28.94 -7.35
C GLN A 461 24.07 -30.43 -7.20
N LYS A 462 24.94 -31.28 -7.70
CA LYS A 462 24.80 -32.74 -7.52
C LYS A 462 24.88 -33.13 -6.04
N LEU A 463 25.80 -32.55 -5.29
CA LEU A 463 25.95 -32.82 -3.85
C LEU A 463 24.71 -32.32 -3.07
N ILE A 464 24.18 -31.16 -3.39
CA ILE A 464 22.92 -30.63 -2.78
C ILE A 464 21.80 -31.63 -3.01
N ARG A 465 21.64 -32.15 -4.24
CA ARG A 465 20.59 -33.13 -4.59
C ARG A 465 20.75 -34.40 -3.76
N GLU A 466 21.97 -34.95 -3.62
CA GLU A 466 22.24 -36.12 -2.81
C GLU A 466 21.85 -35.88 -1.35
N LYS A 467 22.20 -34.71 -0.80
CA LYS A 467 21.85 -34.30 0.56
C LYS A 467 20.33 -34.09 0.76
N LEU A 468 19.64 -33.56 -0.21
CA LEU A 468 18.16 -33.41 -0.15
C LEU A 468 17.50 -34.82 -0.18
N ASN A 469 17.97 -35.74 -1.00
CA ASN A 469 17.46 -37.10 -1.07
C ASN A 469 17.75 -37.91 0.21
N GLU A 470 18.87 -37.66 0.88
CA GLU A 470 19.23 -38.32 2.15
C GLU A 470 18.47 -37.75 3.37
N CYS A 471 17.81 -36.62 3.23
CA CYS A 471 17.19 -35.94 4.37
C CYS A 471 15.96 -36.69 4.88
N PRO A 472 15.95 -37.16 6.16
CA PRO A 472 14.83 -37.91 6.71
C PRO A 472 13.56 -37.04 6.95
N HIS A 473 13.70 -35.71 6.92
CA HIS A 473 12.65 -34.73 7.19
C HIS A 473 11.89 -34.29 5.94
N ILE A 474 12.39 -34.68 4.75
CA ILE A 474 11.76 -34.37 3.44
C ILE A 474 10.81 -35.51 3.07
N ASP A 475 9.61 -35.19 2.65
CA ASP A 475 8.71 -36.15 2.00
C ASP A 475 9.12 -36.32 0.53
N PHE A 476 9.15 -35.19 -0.20
CA PHE A 476 9.77 -35.09 -1.53
C PHE A 476 10.09 -33.64 -1.86
N TRP A 477 10.83 -33.39 -2.92
CA TRP A 477 11.21 -32.08 -3.39
C TRP A 477 11.21 -32.04 -4.92
N THR A 478 11.15 -30.82 -5.47
CA THR A 478 11.13 -30.55 -6.91
C THR A 478 11.76 -29.20 -7.23
N CYS A 479 12.11 -29.00 -8.49
CA CYS A 479 12.53 -27.71 -9.02
C CYS A 479 11.50 -27.19 -10.03
N THR A 480 11.39 -25.87 -10.14
CA THR A 480 10.48 -25.20 -11.07
C THR A 480 11.05 -23.88 -11.54
N SER A 481 10.77 -23.48 -12.78
CA SER A 481 11.17 -22.18 -13.28
C SER A 481 10.32 -21.03 -12.70
N SER A 482 9.12 -21.35 -12.23
CA SER A 482 8.18 -20.36 -11.71
C SER A 482 7.31 -20.96 -10.61
N MET A 483 6.97 -20.19 -9.62
CA MET A 483 6.07 -20.60 -8.53
C MET A 483 4.67 -20.04 -8.74
N ILE A 484 3.65 -20.75 -8.26
CA ILE A 484 2.25 -20.29 -8.33
C ILE A 484 2.08 -18.92 -7.63
N GLN A 485 2.82 -18.69 -6.55
CA GLN A 485 2.76 -17.47 -5.75
C GLN A 485 3.46 -16.25 -6.36
N GLN A 486 4.14 -16.41 -7.48
CA GLN A 486 4.74 -15.30 -8.19
C GLN A 486 3.70 -14.54 -9.01
N LYS A 487 3.72 -13.22 -8.97
CA LYS A 487 2.84 -12.39 -9.82
C LYS A 487 3.31 -12.34 -11.27
N SER A 488 4.59 -12.57 -11.51
CA SER A 488 5.23 -12.53 -12.83
C SER A 488 5.45 -13.94 -13.37
N HIS A 489 4.45 -14.45 -14.05
CA HIS A 489 4.61 -15.62 -14.90
C HIS A 489 4.95 -15.16 -16.32
N SER A 490 5.78 -15.92 -17.03
CA SER A 490 5.97 -15.71 -18.46
C SER A 490 4.64 -15.89 -19.18
N ILE A 491 4.30 -14.95 -20.05
CA ILE A 491 3.15 -15.05 -20.93
C ILE A 491 3.68 -15.39 -22.32
N CYS A 492 3.28 -16.51 -22.87
CA CYS A 492 3.65 -16.91 -24.22
C CYS A 492 2.39 -17.12 -25.06
N GLN A 493 2.52 -16.90 -26.35
CA GLN A 493 1.47 -17.20 -27.32
C GLN A 493 1.45 -18.71 -27.59
N ILE A 494 0.38 -19.36 -27.17
CA ILE A 494 0.18 -20.80 -27.45
C ILE A 494 -0.80 -20.93 -28.59
N LEU A 495 -0.37 -21.61 -29.63
CA LEU A 495 -1.15 -21.87 -30.84
C LEU A 495 -1.74 -23.29 -30.82
N ASN A 496 -2.96 -23.40 -31.31
CA ASN A 496 -3.56 -24.69 -31.59
C ASN A 496 -3.17 -25.21 -33.03
N ASP A 497 -3.62 -26.40 -33.39
CA ASP A 497 -3.44 -27.01 -34.72
C ASP A 497 -4.02 -26.17 -35.87
N ARG A 498 -4.93 -25.21 -35.58
CA ARG A 498 -5.55 -24.27 -36.52
C ARG A 498 -4.88 -22.89 -36.55
N ASN A 499 -3.71 -22.75 -35.92
CA ASN A 499 -2.98 -21.51 -35.80
C ASN A 499 -3.76 -20.38 -35.07
N GLN A 500 -4.73 -20.73 -34.23
CA GLN A 500 -5.33 -19.74 -33.31
C GLN A 500 -4.40 -19.54 -32.12
N SER A 501 -3.94 -18.32 -31.93
CA SER A 501 -3.04 -17.92 -30.83
C SER A 501 -3.82 -17.46 -29.61
N VAL A 502 -3.41 -17.92 -28.42
CA VAL A 502 -3.97 -17.52 -27.14
C VAL A 502 -2.83 -17.19 -26.17
N PRO A 503 -2.80 -15.98 -25.59
CA PRO A 503 -1.81 -15.65 -24.59
C PRO A 503 -2.08 -16.46 -23.31
N MET A 504 -1.09 -17.21 -22.84
CA MET A 504 -1.18 -18.09 -21.67
C MET A 504 -0.03 -17.84 -20.71
N LEU A 505 -0.31 -18.01 -19.41
CA LEU A 505 0.74 -18.13 -18.43
C LEU A 505 1.49 -19.44 -18.63
N THR A 506 2.79 -19.37 -18.80
CA THR A 506 3.62 -20.55 -19.06
C THR A 506 4.59 -20.81 -17.91
N CYS A 507 4.71 -22.09 -17.54
CA CYS A 507 5.64 -22.56 -16.53
C CYS A 507 6.38 -23.78 -17.03
N TYR A 508 7.71 -23.81 -16.82
CA TYR A 508 8.48 -25.04 -16.97
C TYR A 508 8.52 -25.78 -15.62
N VAL A 509 8.08 -27.03 -15.59
CA VAL A 509 7.88 -27.79 -14.35
C VAL A 509 8.29 -29.26 -14.52
N THR A 510 8.56 -29.93 -13.40
CA THR A 510 8.66 -31.39 -13.35
C THR A 510 7.31 -32.03 -13.03
N ALA A 511 7.19 -33.34 -13.14
CA ALA A 511 5.97 -34.07 -12.75
C ALA A 511 5.63 -33.88 -11.26
N ASP A 512 6.63 -33.83 -10.39
CA ASP A 512 6.44 -33.63 -8.93
C ASP A 512 5.88 -32.27 -8.54
N PHE A 513 5.93 -31.26 -9.42
CA PHE A 513 5.29 -29.96 -9.20
C PHE A 513 3.78 -30.11 -8.96
N PHE A 514 3.10 -30.90 -9.78
CA PHE A 514 1.64 -31.12 -9.66
C PHE A 514 1.31 -31.84 -8.35
N ARG A 515 2.14 -32.77 -7.93
CA ARG A 515 2.03 -33.48 -6.65
C ARG A 515 2.30 -32.55 -5.47
N LEU A 516 3.28 -31.65 -5.57
CA LEU A 516 3.64 -30.72 -4.50
C LEU A 516 2.50 -29.75 -4.19
N TYR A 517 1.87 -29.20 -5.22
CA TYR A 517 0.74 -28.30 -5.07
C TYR A 517 -0.62 -29.01 -4.96
N ASP A 518 -0.66 -30.35 -5.04
CA ASP A 518 -1.89 -31.16 -5.02
C ASP A 518 -2.90 -30.74 -6.11
N LEU A 519 -2.39 -30.49 -7.33
CA LEU A 519 -3.19 -30.07 -8.46
C LEU A 519 -3.96 -31.26 -9.04
N LYS A 520 -5.28 -31.15 -9.11
CA LYS A 520 -6.15 -32.24 -9.57
C LYS A 520 -6.11 -32.39 -11.07
N VAL A 521 -5.76 -33.60 -11.54
CA VAL A 521 -5.87 -33.98 -12.94
C VAL A 521 -7.32 -34.34 -13.26
N VAL A 522 -7.86 -33.75 -14.31
CA VAL A 522 -9.25 -33.95 -14.77
C VAL A 522 -9.30 -35.00 -15.88
N ASP A 523 -8.33 -34.97 -16.78
CA ASP A 523 -8.23 -35.88 -17.93
C ASP A 523 -6.75 -36.11 -18.28
N GLY A 524 -6.42 -37.32 -18.70
CA GLY A 524 -5.08 -37.71 -19.03
C GLY A 524 -4.22 -38.09 -17.82
N GLN A 525 -2.92 -38.09 -18.00
CA GLN A 525 -1.91 -38.40 -16.94
C GLN A 525 -0.75 -37.43 -17.05
N ILE A 526 -0.22 -37.01 -15.89
CA ILE A 526 0.98 -36.19 -15.85
C ILE A 526 2.16 -37.04 -16.33
N PRO A 527 2.95 -36.57 -17.31
CA PRO A 527 4.11 -37.29 -17.82
C PRO A 527 5.18 -37.44 -16.71
N GLU A 528 5.61 -38.66 -16.46
CA GLU A 528 6.66 -38.99 -15.49
C GLU A 528 7.91 -39.51 -16.21
N GLY A 529 9.07 -39.40 -15.53
CA GLY A 529 10.31 -39.99 -16.03
C GLY A 529 10.92 -39.34 -17.26
N ILE A 530 10.58 -38.08 -17.53
CA ILE A 530 11.17 -37.31 -18.63
C ILE A 530 12.63 -37.00 -18.28
N ALA A 531 13.54 -37.73 -18.88
CA ALA A 531 14.98 -37.58 -18.62
C ALA A 531 15.68 -36.62 -19.60
N GLN A 532 15.05 -36.33 -20.74
CA GLN A 532 15.63 -35.49 -21.79
C GLN A 532 14.66 -34.41 -22.26
N PHE A 533 15.19 -33.28 -22.67
CA PHE A 533 14.41 -32.13 -23.18
C PHE A 533 13.62 -32.45 -24.47
N VAL A 534 14.04 -33.44 -25.26
CA VAL A 534 13.40 -33.81 -26.54
C VAL A 534 11.99 -34.39 -26.34
N ASN A 535 11.71 -34.99 -25.18
CA ASN A 535 10.43 -35.65 -24.88
C ASN A 535 9.48 -34.85 -24.00
N GLN A 536 9.57 -33.55 -24.06
CA GLN A 536 8.69 -32.65 -23.29
C GLN A 536 7.23 -32.76 -23.77
N GLN A 537 6.32 -32.59 -22.82
CA GLN A 537 4.88 -32.64 -23.08
C GLN A 537 4.18 -31.47 -22.39
N MET A 538 3.09 -31.03 -23.00
CA MET A 538 2.27 -29.94 -22.46
C MET A 538 1.14 -30.46 -21.59
N VAL A 539 0.94 -29.79 -20.44
CA VAL A 539 -0.23 -29.91 -19.59
C VAL A 539 -0.96 -28.57 -19.59
N LEU A 540 -2.27 -28.59 -19.75
CA LEU A 540 -3.11 -27.39 -19.79
C LEU A 540 -4.11 -27.38 -18.63
N ASN A 541 -4.55 -26.18 -18.20
CA ASN A 541 -5.72 -26.10 -17.33
C ASN A 541 -7.03 -26.04 -18.17
N ARG A 542 -8.18 -26.20 -17.51
CA ARG A 542 -9.49 -26.15 -18.20
C ARG A 542 -9.72 -24.83 -18.95
N ALA A 543 -9.30 -23.72 -18.37
CA ALA A 543 -9.42 -22.40 -18.97
C ALA A 543 -8.63 -22.31 -20.29
N ALA A 544 -7.43 -22.91 -20.37
CA ALA A 544 -6.62 -22.97 -21.59
C ALA A 544 -7.27 -23.83 -22.68
N MET A 545 -7.78 -25.01 -22.32
CA MET A 545 -8.54 -25.88 -23.25
C MET A 545 -9.72 -25.14 -23.87
N LYS A 546 -10.49 -24.42 -23.03
CA LYS A 546 -11.63 -23.62 -23.45
C LYS A 546 -11.23 -22.47 -24.38
N ALA A 547 -10.13 -21.75 -24.04
CA ALA A 547 -9.62 -20.61 -24.81
C ALA A 547 -9.13 -21.05 -26.20
N LEU A 548 -8.51 -22.23 -26.31
CA LEU A 548 -8.09 -22.83 -27.58
C LEU A 548 -9.23 -23.50 -28.39
N GLY A 549 -10.44 -23.56 -27.81
CA GLY A 549 -11.61 -24.13 -28.47
C GLY A 549 -11.69 -25.66 -28.47
N TYR A 550 -10.87 -26.33 -27.66
CA TYR A 550 -10.91 -27.80 -27.55
C TYR A 550 -11.94 -28.26 -26.51
N ARG A 551 -12.65 -29.36 -26.85
CA ARG A 551 -13.58 -30.05 -25.95
C ARG A 551 -12.96 -31.29 -25.31
N ASN A 552 -12.15 -32.01 -26.08
CA ASN A 552 -11.51 -33.26 -25.67
C ASN A 552 -9.99 -33.11 -25.73
N ARG A 553 -9.30 -33.68 -24.76
CA ARG A 553 -7.83 -33.66 -24.67
C ARG A 553 -7.19 -34.39 -25.88
N GLU A 554 -7.77 -35.48 -26.31
CA GLU A 554 -7.23 -36.32 -27.40
C GLU A 554 -7.13 -35.59 -28.75
N GLU A 555 -7.96 -34.56 -28.94
CA GLU A 555 -7.95 -33.74 -30.15
C GLU A 555 -7.05 -32.53 -30.02
N ALA A 556 -6.50 -32.28 -28.81
CA ALA A 556 -5.75 -31.07 -28.51
C ALA A 556 -4.26 -31.23 -28.84
N PHE A 557 -3.83 -30.44 -29.84
CA PHE A 557 -2.42 -30.28 -30.19
C PHE A 557 -2.05 -28.82 -30.11
N VAL A 558 -0.93 -28.52 -29.43
CA VAL A 558 -0.51 -27.16 -29.14
C VAL A 558 0.98 -26.97 -29.37
N ARG A 559 1.37 -25.75 -29.67
CA ARG A 559 2.78 -25.31 -29.70
C ARG A 559 2.91 -23.87 -29.19
N SER A 560 4.07 -23.52 -28.74
CA SER A 560 4.40 -22.10 -28.47
C SER A 560 4.84 -21.41 -29.74
N GLU A 561 4.48 -20.14 -29.90
CA GLU A 561 4.95 -19.29 -30.99
C GLU A 561 6.44 -18.98 -30.86
N THR A 562 6.88 -18.73 -29.63
CA THR A 562 8.29 -18.51 -29.26
C THR A 562 8.82 -19.67 -28.45
N PRO A 563 10.13 -19.94 -28.44
CA PRO A 563 10.71 -20.97 -27.59
C PRO A 563 10.40 -20.74 -26.11
N LEU A 564 9.90 -21.76 -25.42
CA LEU A 564 9.66 -21.70 -23.97
C LEU A 564 10.96 -21.86 -23.18
N TRP A 565 11.97 -22.43 -23.79
CA TRP A 565 13.34 -22.47 -23.25
C TRP A 565 14.33 -22.56 -24.42
N ILE A 566 15.54 -22.05 -24.19
CA ILE A 566 16.67 -22.11 -25.11
C ILE A 566 17.87 -22.60 -24.29
N SER A 567 18.58 -23.62 -24.81
CA SER A 567 19.81 -24.15 -24.22
C SER A 567 20.87 -24.22 -25.30
N GLU A 568 22.11 -23.92 -24.94
CA GLU A 568 23.27 -24.13 -25.79
C GLU A 568 23.92 -25.47 -25.39
N SER A 569 24.00 -26.40 -26.32
CA SER A 569 24.63 -27.72 -26.10
C SER A 569 26.16 -27.55 -25.96
N GLN A 570 26.83 -28.54 -25.42
CA GLN A 570 28.29 -28.56 -25.34
C GLN A 570 28.99 -28.53 -26.73
N SER A 571 28.25 -28.84 -27.81
CA SER A 571 28.68 -28.71 -29.20
C SER A 571 28.47 -27.32 -29.79
N GLY A 572 27.88 -26.37 -29.04
CA GLY A 572 27.52 -25.02 -29.54
C GLY A 572 26.24 -24.97 -30.36
N GLU A 573 25.47 -26.04 -30.41
CA GLU A 573 24.15 -26.08 -31.05
C GLU A 573 23.11 -25.51 -30.10
N ILE A 574 22.24 -24.63 -30.62
CA ILE A 574 21.12 -24.05 -29.87
C ILE A 574 19.94 -25.00 -29.95
N GLU A 575 19.52 -25.53 -28.80
CA GLU A 575 18.31 -26.33 -28.65
C GLU A 575 17.17 -25.44 -28.13
N GLU A 576 16.01 -25.56 -28.76
CA GLU A 576 14.80 -24.81 -28.42
C GLU A 576 13.63 -25.76 -28.12
N GLY A 577 12.85 -25.43 -27.09
CA GLY A 577 11.71 -26.27 -26.70
C GLY A 577 10.38 -25.56 -26.73
N GLY A 578 9.33 -26.32 -27.06
CA GLY A 578 7.96 -25.82 -27.04
C GLY A 578 7.42 -25.32 -28.38
N THR A 579 8.27 -25.15 -29.40
CA THR A 579 7.88 -24.61 -30.71
C THR A 579 7.28 -25.65 -31.67
N SER A 580 7.53 -26.95 -31.45
CA SER A 580 6.93 -28.04 -32.22
C SER A 580 5.51 -28.35 -31.71
N LEU A 581 4.63 -28.75 -32.68
CA LEU A 581 3.26 -29.16 -32.33
C LEU A 581 3.29 -30.46 -31.53
N MET A 582 2.73 -30.44 -30.31
CA MET A 582 2.72 -31.60 -29.41
C MET A 582 1.33 -31.85 -28.84
N PRO A 583 0.98 -33.14 -28.54
CA PRO A 583 -0.29 -33.45 -27.91
C PRO A 583 -0.34 -32.96 -26.47
N VAL A 584 -1.53 -32.61 -25.99
CA VAL A 584 -1.78 -32.28 -24.58
C VAL A 584 -1.81 -33.60 -23.78
N ALA A 585 -0.84 -33.76 -22.85
CA ALA A 585 -0.70 -34.96 -22.03
C ALA A 585 -1.78 -35.09 -20.97
N ALA A 586 -2.09 -33.96 -20.29
CA ALA A 586 -3.11 -33.93 -19.25
C ALA A 586 -3.81 -32.55 -19.18
N VAL A 587 -5.02 -32.58 -18.64
CA VAL A 587 -5.77 -31.39 -18.28
C VAL A 587 -5.96 -31.36 -16.78
N ILE A 588 -5.57 -30.23 -16.14
CA ILE A 588 -5.74 -30.01 -14.72
C ILE A 588 -6.94 -29.10 -14.43
N GLU A 589 -7.43 -29.16 -13.19
CA GLU A 589 -8.48 -28.26 -12.70
C GLU A 589 -7.94 -26.84 -12.63
N ASP A 590 -8.85 -25.87 -12.82
CA ASP A 590 -8.49 -24.46 -12.72
C ASP A 590 -8.15 -24.07 -11.29
N TYR A 591 -7.17 -23.21 -11.14
CA TYR A 591 -6.79 -22.60 -9.88
C TYR A 591 -6.43 -21.11 -10.05
N TYR A 592 -6.27 -20.37 -8.96
CA TYR A 592 -5.94 -18.95 -9.01
C TYR A 592 -4.43 -18.75 -8.93
N PRO A 593 -3.75 -18.40 -10.04
CA PRO A 593 -2.33 -18.10 -10.03
C PRO A 593 -2.12 -16.68 -9.48
N GLY A 594 -1.68 -16.54 -8.23
CA GLY A 594 -1.49 -15.23 -7.62
C GLY A 594 -2.72 -14.75 -6.84
N HIS A 595 -3.05 -13.47 -6.98
CA HIS A 595 -4.14 -12.85 -6.22
C HIS A 595 -5.53 -13.23 -6.79
N LEU A 596 -6.49 -13.61 -5.92
CA LEU A 596 -7.83 -14.05 -6.35
C LEU A 596 -8.59 -12.99 -7.18
N SER A 597 -8.27 -11.70 -7.01
CA SER A 597 -8.91 -10.64 -7.81
C SER A 597 -8.59 -10.73 -9.31
N GLU A 598 -7.44 -11.32 -9.67
CA GLU A 598 -7.00 -11.44 -11.06
C GLU A 598 -7.79 -12.51 -11.84
N GLY A 599 -8.44 -13.41 -11.13
CA GLY A 599 -9.25 -14.48 -11.71
C GLY A 599 -8.44 -15.67 -12.21
N ILE A 600 -9.16 -16.60 -12.81
CA ILE A 600 -8.59 -17.79 -13.44
C ILE A 600 -8.10 -17.41 -14.82
N ARG A 601 -6.83 -17.73 -15.12
CA ARG A 601 -6.21 -17.47 -16.42
C ARG A 601 -5.91 -18.79 -17.18
N PRO A 602 -5.87 -18.78 -18.51
CA PRO A 602 -5.34 -19.89 -19.29
C PRO A 602 -3.87 -20.13 -18.93
N MET A 603 -3.51 -21.39 -18.66
CA MET A 603 -2.16 -21.80 -18.27
C MET A 603 -1.68 -23.02 -19.05
N ALA A 604 -0.41 -22.98 -19.43
CA ALA A 604 0.29 -24.08 -20.09
C ALA A 604 1.55 -24.44 -19.30
N PHE A 605 1.71 -25.72 -19.01
CA PHE A 605 2.87 -26.25 -18.31
C PHE A 605 3.68 -27.11 -19.26
N LEU A 606 4.93 -26.76 -19.48
CA LEU A 606 5.87 -27.61 -20.17
C LEU A 606 6.52 -28.53 -19.16
N VAL A 607 6.22 -29.82 -19.23
CA VAL A 607 6.75 -30.82 -18.32
C VAL A 607 8.05 -31.40 -18.92
N GLY A 608 9.11 -31.36 -18.14
CA GLY A 608 10.40 -31.79 -18.57
C GLY A 608 11.27 -32.35 -17.42
N PRO A 609 12.55 -32.60 -17.68
CA PRO A 609 13.47 -33.07 -16.66
C PRO A 609 13.68 -32.01 -15.59
N GLU A 610 14.23 -32.40 -14.44
CA GLU A 610 14.64 -31.48 -13.40
C GLU A 610 15.65 -30.48 -13.95
N PHE A 611 15.29 -29.20 -13.85
CA PHE A 611 16.10 -28.08 -14.32
C PHE A 611 16.60 -27.23 -13.14
N TRP A 612 17.88 -26.88 -13.18
CA TRP A 612 18.55 -26.24 -12.05
C TRP A 612 18.36 -24.75 -11.94
N MET A 613 17.85 -24.12 -12.97
CA MET A 613 17.57 -22.70 -12.94
C MET A 613 16.14 -22.47 -12.47
N GLY A 614 15.97 -22.10 -11.22
CA GLY A 614 14.66 -21.81 -10.67
C GLY A 614 14.60 -22.01 -9.17
N HIS A 615 13.40 -22.31 -8.72
CA HIS A 615 13.09 -22.44 -7.31
C HIS A 615 13.09 -23.91 -6.89
N THR A 616 13.80 -24.22 -5.80
CA THR A 616 13.70 -25.53 -5.14
C THR A 616 12.54 -25.49 -4.16
N LEU A 617 11.58 -26.37 -4.36
CA LEU A 617 10.39 -26.52 -3.53
C LEU A 617 10.45 -27.85 -2.79
N ILE A 618 10.21 -27.83 -1.51
CA ILE A 618 10.31 -29.00 -0.63
C ILE A 618 9.00 -29.19 0.12
N ARG A 619 8.49 -30.42 0.14
CA ARG A 619 7.46 -30.84 1.09
C ARG A 619 8.12 -31.43 2.31
N ALA A 620 7.94 -30.75 3.45
CA ALA A 620 8.37 -31.26 4.73
C ALA A 620 7.43 -32.37 5.23
N LYS A 621 7.97 -33.40 5.91
CA LYS A 621 7.15 -34.34 6.66
C LYS A 621 6.39 -33.64 7.75
N GLU A 622 5.18 -34.09 8.04
CA GLU A 622 4.27 -33.48 9.02
C GLU A 622 4.96 -33.28 10.39
N GLY A 623 4.92 -32.04 10.87
CA GLY A 623 5.53 -31.64 12.16
C GLY A 623 7.06 -31.53 12.15
N ARG A 624 7.74 -31.75 11.02
CA ARG A 624 9.20 -31.75 10.92
C ARG A 624 9.82 -30.51 10.25
N GLU A 625 9.05 -29.43 10.07
CA GLU A 625 9.53 -28.22 9.41
C GLU A 625 10.76 -27.59 10.10
N LYS A 626 10.79 -27.58 11.44
CA LYS A 626 11.94 -27.04 12.21
C LYS A 626 13.18 -27.91 12.05
N ASP A 627 13.01 -29.21 12.08
CA ASP A 627 14.12 -30.16 11.92
C ASP A 627 14.69 -30.06 10.49
N LEU A 628 13.84 -29.87 9.49
CA LEU A 628 14.23 -29.62 8.11
C LEU A 628 15.04 -28.32 8.01
N GLN A 629 14.55 -27.23 8.59
CA GLN A 629 15.27 -25.95 8.55
C GLN A 629 16.66 -26.03 9.18
N GLU A 630 16.77 -26.74 10.29
CA GLU A 630 18.05 -26.95 10.95
C GLU A 630 19.02 -27.86 10.14
N TYR A 631 18.47 -28.88 9.49
CA TYR A 631 19.26 -29.76 8.60
C TYR A 631 19.79 -28.96 7.39
N LEU A 632 18.94 -28.15 6.75
CA LEU A 632 19.36 -27.31 5.62
C LEU A 632 20.39 -26.26 6.04
N ARG A 633 20.24 -25.65 7.22
CA ARG A 633 21.24 -24.73 7.76
C ARG A 633 22.60 -25.38 7.92
N ARG A 634 22.69 -26.64 8.37
CA ARG A 634 23.94 -27.37 8.47
C ARG A 634 24.58 -27.60 7.10
N ILE A 635 23.79 -28.00 6.09
CA ILE A 635 24.29 -28.16 4.72
C ILE A 635 24.89 -26.85 4.21
N VAL A 636 24.19 -25.74 4.36
CA VAL A 636 24.63 -24.42 3.89
C VAL A 636 25.90 -24.00 4.63
N LYS A 637 25.97 -24.23 5.94
CA LYS A 637 27.17 -23.94 6.74
C LYS A 637 28.36 -24.75 6.32
N ASP A 638 28.17 -26.03 6.06
CA ASP A 638 29.25 -26.94 5.66
C ASP A 638 29.78 -26.66 4.24
N MET A 639 28.88 -26.26 3.33
CA MET A 639 29.22 -26.03 1.92
C MET A 639 29.65 -24.58 1.61
N TYR A 640 29.05 -23.59 2.27
CA TYR A 640 29.23 -22.17 1.94
C TYR A 640 29.78 -21.32 3.10
N HIS A 641 30.10 -21.95 4.26
CA HIS A 641 30.62 -21.29 5.46
C HIS A 641 29.75 -20.11 5.94
N THR A 642 28.44 -20.16 5.67
CA THR A 642 27.45 -19.16 6.09
C THR A 642 26.23 -19.82 6.73
N ASP A 643 25.53 -19.10 7.59
CA ASP A 643 24.26 -19.56 8.18
C ASP A 643 23.05 -18.98 7.44
N ASP A 644 23.27 -18.15 6.42
CA ASP A 644 22.22 -17.43 5.69
C ASP A 644 21.80 -18.22 4.43
N PHE A 645 20.50 -18.51 4.34
CA PHE A 645 19.84 -19.10 3.18
C PHE A 645 18.35 -18.71 3.16
N ILE A 646 17.74 -18.77 1.99
CA ILE A 646 16.29 -18.50 1.89
C ILE A 646 15.53 -19.74 2.31
N TYR A 647 14.63 -19.56 3.27
CA TYR A 647 13.64 -20.55 3.70
C TYR A 647 12.30 -19.86 3.89
N GLU A 648 11.41 -20.02 2.93
CA GLU A 648 10.09 -19.36 2.91
C GLU A 648 8.99 -20.41 2.85
N ARG A 649 8.02 -20.30 3.75
CA ARG A 649 6.82 -21.15 3.70
C ARG A 649 5.89 -20.63 2.59
N LEU A 650 5.43 -21.52 1.73
CA LEU A 650 4.50 -21.15 0.66
C LEU A 650 3.20 -20.53 1.19
N LYS A 651 2.78 -20.94 2.38
CA LYS A 651 1.63 -20.34 3.09
C LYS A 651 1.87 -18.87 3.42
N ASP A 652 3.06 -18.51 3.88
CA ASP A 652 3.41 -17.13 4.22
C ASP A 652 3.54 -16.28 2.95
N MET A 653 4.11 -16.83 1.88
CA MET A 653 4.18 -16.20 0.57
C MET A 653 2.77 -15.91 0.02
N THR A 654 1.85 -16.88 0.11
CA THR A 654 0.45 -16.67 -0.28
C THR A 654 -0.21 -15.58 0.57
N ALA A 655 0.05 -15.53 1.89
CA ALA A 655 -0.45 -14.47 2.75
C ALA A 655 0.12 -13.08 2.42
N GLN A 656 1.32 -13.00 1.84
CA GLN A 656 1.91 -11.74 1.37
C GLN A 656 1.18 -11.17 0.16
N LEU A 657 0.59 -12.01 -0.71
CA LEU A 657 -0.23 -11.55 -1.85
C LEU A 657 -1.40 -10.65 -1.39
N TYR A 658 -1.94 -10.92 -0.19
CA TYR A 658 -3.07 -10.18 0.40
C TYR A 658 -2.64 -9.12 1.42
N LYS A 659 -1.35 -8.75 1.45
CA LYS A 659 -0.83 -7.76 2.41
C LYS A 659 -1.50 -6.39 2.23
N GLU A 660 -1.69 -5.97 0.97
CA GLU A 660 -2.33 -4.68 0.66
C GLU A 660 -3.80 -4.65 1.11
N ASP A 661 -4.57 -5.70 0.81
CA ASP A 661 -5.98 -5.79 1.24
C ASP A 661 -6.12 -5.78 2.76
N ARG A 662 -5.22 -6.47 3.45
CA ARG A 662 -5.14 -6.44 4.91
C ARG A 662 -4.86 -5.04 5.44
N HIS A 663 -3.95 -4.31 4.82
CA HIS A 663 -3.64 -2.93 5.18
C HIS A 663 -4.85 -2.03 4.97
N ILE A 664 -5.51 -2.11 3.82
CA ILE A 664 -6.73 -1.36 3.50
C ILE A 664 -7.80 -1.63 4.56
N ALA A 665 -8.10 -2.90 4.84
CA ALA A 665 -9.11 -3.28 5.82
C ALA A 665 -8.79 -2.74 7.24
N ARG A 666 -7.52 -2.80 7.67
CA ARG A 666 -7.07 -2.26 8.97
C ARG A 666 -7.20 -0.75 9.04
N VAL A 667 -6.76 -0.06 8.01
CA VAL A 667 -6.82 1.42 7.92
C VAL A 667 -8.26 1.88 7.99
N TYR A 668 -9.15 1.32 7.17
CA TYR A 668 -10.57 1.68 7.21
C TYR A 668 -11.21 1.40 8.57
N SER A 669 -10.94 0.23 9.17
CA SER A 669 -11.49 -0.12 10.49
C SER A 669 -11.02 0.85 11.58
N THR A 670 -9.75 1.22 11.56
CA THR A 670 -9.16 2.15 12.53
C THR A 670 -9.78 3.54 12.39
N PHE A 671 -9.86 4.07 11.17
CA PHE A 671 -10.39 5.41 10.94
C PHE A 671 -11.92 5.49 10.99
N ALA A 672 -12.64 4.38 10.72
CA ALA A 672 -14.06 4.27 11.02
C ALA A 672 -14.31 4.37 12.53
N LEU A 673 -13.50 3.68 13.35
CA LEU A 673 -13.56 3.81 14.81
C LEU A 673 -13.25 5.25 15.27
N ALA A 674 -12.25 5.89 14.68
CA ALA A 674 -11.93 7.29 14.96
C ALA A 674 -13.10 8.22 14.60
N ALA A 675 -13.75 8.03 13.46
CA ALA A 675 -14.92 8.80 13.05
C ALA A 675 -16.11 8.61 14.01
N ILE A 676 -16.33 7.39 14.51
CA ILE A 676 -17.33 7.10 15.54
C ILE A 676 -17.04 7.90 16.81
N LEU A 677 -15.81 7.86 17.32
CA LEU A 677 -15.41 8.58 18.52
C LEU A 677 -15.63 10.09 18.38
N VAL A 678 -15.21 10.68 17.26
CA VAL A 678 -15.44 12.11 16.99
C VAL A 678 -16.93 12.44 16.89
N SER A 679 -17.72 11.58 16.22
CA SER A 679 -19.19 11.76 16.12
C SER A 679 -19.87 11.67 17.48
N CYS A 680 -19.42 10.76 18.35
CA CYS A 680 -19.91 10.64 19.74
C CYS A 680 -19.63 11.90 20.55
N LEU A 681 -18.43 12.48 20.45
CA LEU A 681 -18.09 13.74 21.10
C LEU A 681 -18.97 14.90 20.62
N GLY A 682 -19.28 14.94 19.32
CA GLY A 682 -20.20 15.91 18.75
C GLY A 682 -21.63 15.77 19.27
N LEU A 683 -22.17 14.55 19.23
CA LEU A 683 -23.49 14.27 19.78
C LEU A 683 -23.55 14.57 21.29
N PHE A 684 -22.49 14.19 22.02
CA PHE A 684 -22.38 14.46 23.45
C PHE A 684 -22.52 15.97 23.77
N GLY A 685 -21.78 16.81 23.06
CA GLY A 685 -21.85 18.25 23.27
C GLY A 685 -23.20 18.88 22.88
N LEU A 686 -23.78 18.43 21.76
CA LEU A 686 -25.10 18.90 21.31
C LEU A 686 -26.21 18.47 22.27
N SER A 687 -26.22 17.22 22.68
CA SER A 687 -27.25 16.70 23.59
C SER A 687 -27.16 17.30 24.98
N LEU A 688 -25.94 17.51 25.49
CA LEU A 688 -25.74 18.22 26.76
C LEU A 688 -26.36 19.62 26.75
N PHE A 689 -26.24 20.35 25.63
CA PHE A 689 -26.86 21.64 25.45
C PHE A 689 -28.39 21.56 25.38
N ASP A 690 -28.92 20.63 24.58
CA ASP A 690 -30.37 20.44 24.44
C ASP A 690 -31.02 20.05 25.77
N ILE A 691 -30.38 19.23 26.56
CA ILE A 691 -30.82 18.81 27.90
C ILE A 691 -30.83 20.01 28.85
N HIS A 692 -29.74 20.80 28.90
CA HIS A 692 -29.68 22.00 29.76
C HIS A 692 -30.78 22.99 29.43
N ARG A 693 -31.12 23.16 28.16
CA ARG A 693 -32.20 24.04 27.72
C ARG A 693 -33.56 23.56 28.14
N ARG A 694 -33.75 22.24 28.27
CA ARG A 694 -35.03 21.63 28.62
C ARG A 694 -35.11 21.17 30.08
N TYR A 695 -34.19 21.63 30.94
CA TYR A 695 -34.17 21.21 32.35
C TYR A 695 -35.49 21.49 33.05
N LYS A 696 -36.13 22.65 32.83
CA LYS A 696 -37.47 22.95 33.40
C LYS A 696 -38.56 22.00 32.88
N GLU A 697 -38.59 21.71 31.57
CA GLU A 697 -39.51 20.75 30.96
C GLU A 697 -39.32 19.34 31.56
N ILE A 698 -38.05 18.89 31.68
CA ILE A 698 -37.71 17.60 32.28
C ILE A 698 -38.12 17.56 33.75
N ALA A 699 -37.85 18.62 34.51
CA ALA A 699 -38.21 18.70 35.93
C ALA A 699 -39.73 18.66 36.14
N VAL A 700 -40.51 19.43 35.36
CA VAL A 700 -41.99 19.40 35.44
C VAL A 700 -42.55 18.04 35.08
N ARG A 701 -42.05 17.37 34.02
CA ARG A 701 -42.48 16.02 33.63
C ARG A 701 -42.15 14.99 34.69
N LYS A 702 -40.97 15.08 35.34
CA LYS A 702 -40.55 14.22 36.41
C LYS A 702 -41.46 14.34 37.66
N ILE A 703 -41.81 15.59 38.01
CA ILE A 703 -42.78 15.86 39.11
C ILE A 703 -44.17 15.26 38.77
N ASN A 704 -44.54 15.27 37.48
CA ASN A 704 -45.79 14.66 37.01
C ASN A 704 -45.72 13.11 36.78
N GLY A 705 -44.64 12.42 37.25
CA GLY A 705 -44.53 10.98 37.25
C GLY A 705 -43.92 10.36 35.99
N ALA A 706 -43.34 11.14 35.04
CA ALA A 706 -42.70 10.59 33.85
C ALA A 706 -41.46 9.75 34.24
N GLN A 707 -41.38 8.54 33.64
CA GLN A 707 -40.26 7.64 33.83
C GLN A 707 -39.05 8.11 33.00
N MET A 708 -37.89 7.63 33.37
CA MET A 708 -36.64 7.92 32.73
C MET A 708 -36.65 7.59 31.24
N LEU A 709 -37.22 6.46 30.86
CA LEU A 709 -37.35 6.01 29.48
C LEU A 709 -38.22 6.94 28.63
N ASP A 710 -39.30 7.51 29.20
CA ASP A 710 -40.15 8.47 28.45
C ASP A 710 -39.38 9.74 28.06
N ILE A 711 -38.56 10.24 28.99
CA ILE A 711 -37.72 11.42 28.77
C ILE A 711 -36.63 11.11 27.72
N CYS A 712 -36.02 9.94 27.80
CA CYS A 712 -35.04 9.45 26.85
C CYS A 712 -35.64 9.32 25.44
N LEU A 713 -36.77 8.67 25.28
CA LEU A 713 -37.45 8.47 24.00
C LEU A 713 -37.88 9.79 23.37
N LEU A 714 -38.37 10.73 24.16
CA LEU A 714 -38.72 12.06 23.67
C LEU A 714 -37.51 12.83 23.11
N LEU A 715 -36.39 12.80 23.81
CA LEU A 715 -35.19 13.49 23.39
C LEU A 715 -34.50 12.77 22.21
N SER A 716 -34.53 11.45 22.17
CA SER A 716 -33.86 10.65 21.15
C SER A 716 -34.59 10.66 19.79
N ARG A 717 -35.90 10.87 19.76
CA ARG A 717 -36.72 10.82 18.53
C ARG A 717 -36.16 11.65 17.39
N LYS A 718 -35.72 12.90 17.66
CA LYS A 718 -35.12 13.76 16.64
C LYS A 718 -33.79 13.25 16.12
N TYR A 719 -32.94 12.69 17.02
CA TYR A 719 -31.63 12.15 16.62
C TYR A 719 -31.76 10.87 15.81
N LEU A 720 -32.75 10.01 16.17
CA LEU A 720 -33.10 8.82 15.40
C LEU A 720 -33.61 9.15 13.99
N LEU A 721 -34.44 10.19 13.87
CA LEU A 721 -34.89 10.66 12.54
C LEU A 721 -33.70 11.15 11.68
N VAL A 722 -32.78 11.92 12.27
CA VAL A 722 -31.57 12.37 11.57
C VAL A 722 -30.68 11.17 11.20
N LEU A 723 -30.55 10.21 12.07
CA LEU A 723 -29.78 8.98 11.79
C LEU A 723 -30.43 8.15 10.67
N ALA A 724 -31.76 8.00 10.68
CA ALA A 724 -32.48 7.29 9.62
C ALA A 724 -32.36 7.97 8.25
N THR A 725 -32.49 9.31 8.20
CA THR A 725 -32.26 10.07 6.95
C THR A 725 -30.82 10.00 6.50
N ALA A 726 -29.85 10.07 7.42
CA ALA A 726 -28.43 9.92 7.11
C ALA A 726 -28.12 8.53 6.57
N PHE A 727 -28.74 7.49 7.13
CA PHE A 727 -28.60 6.10 6.66
C PHE A 727 -29.11 5.92 5.23
N ALA A 728 -30.28 6.49 4.92
CA ALA A 728 -30.87 6.45 3.58
C ALA A 728 -29.95 7.11 2.50
N ILE A 729 -29.09 8.07 2.90
CA ILE A 729 -28.11 8.71 2.02
C ILE A 729 -26.78 7.95 2.01
N ALA A 730 -26.33 7.47 3.17
CA ALA A 730 -25.03 6.79 3.32
C ALA A 730 -24.99 5.44 2.58
N VAL A 731 -26.10 4.69 2.55
CA VAL A 731 -26.16 3.39 1.88
C VAL A 731 -25.85 3.50 0.39
N PRO A 732 -26.59 4.29 -0.43
CA PRO A 732 -26.30 4.38 -1.87
C PRO A 732 -24.91 4.95 -2.14
N LEU A 733 -24.43 5.91 -1.33
CA LEU A 733 -23.09 6.47 -1.48
C LEU A 733 -22.00 5.41 -1.26
N SER A 734 -22.16 4.59 -0.22
CA SER A 734 -21.23 3.50 0.09
C SER A 734 -21.27 2.39 -0.96
N VAL A 735 -22.45 2.05 -1.49
CA VAL A 735 -22.62 1.04 -2.55
C VAL A 735 -21.91 1.49 -3.83
N VAL A 736 -22.09 2.74 -4.26
CA VAL A 736 -21.38 3.28 -5.44
C VAL A 736 -19.87 3.22 -5.24
N PHE A 737 -19.38 3.61 -4.07
CA PHE A 737 -17.96 3.56 -3.77
C PHE A 737 -17.42 2.11 -3.80
N ILE A 738 -18.12 1.16 -3.19
CA ILE A 738 -17.72 -0.25 -3.16
C ILE A 738 -17.73 -0.85 -4.57
N LEU A 739 -18.73 -0.57 -5.38
CA LEU A 739 -18.82 -1.07 -6.76
C LEU A 739 -17.66 -0.55 -7.62
N ASN A 740 -17.34 0.75 -7.53
CA ASN A 740 -16.20 1.33 -8.26
C ASN A 740 -14.87 0.73 -7.80
N TYR A 741 -14.70 0.50 -6.48
CA TYR A 741 -13.47 -0.10 -5.96
C TYR A 741 -13.30 -1.55 -6.43
N THR A 742 -14.38 -2.32 -6.44
CA THR A 742 -14.36 -3.75 -6.80
C THR A 742 -14.56 -3.99 -8.30
N GLU A 743 -14.61 -2.94 -9.11
CA GLU A 743 -14.64 -3.08 -10.57
C GLU A 743 -13.38 -3.83 -11.04
N GLY A 744 -13.56 -4.88 -11.80
CA GLY A 744 -12.46 -5.73 -12.23
C GLY A 744 -12.07 -6.87 -11.27
N PHE A 745 -12.56 -6.91 -10.02
CA PHE A 745 -12.28 -8.05 -9.15
C PHE A 745 -13.12 -9.27 -9.54
N SER A 746 -12.47 -10.42 -9.73
CA SER A 746 -13.16 -11.68 -10.07
C SER A 746 -13.96 -12.25 -8.91
N VAL A 747 -13.44 -12.11 -7.69
CA VAL A 747 -14.11 -12.55 -6.45
C VAL A 747 -14.52 -11.32 -5.66
N LYS A 748 -15.81 -11.20 -5.32
CA LYS A 748 -16.36 -10.06 -4.57
C LYS A 748 -17.18 -10.56 -3.40
N ALA A 749 -17.02 -9.93 -2.24
CA ALA A 749 -17.88 -10.21 -1.10
C ALA A 749 -19.33 -9.77 -1.38
N PRO A 750 -20.32 -10.57 -0.98
CA PRO A 750 -21.71 -10.20 -1.15
C PRO A 750 -22.08 -9.00 -0.26
N MET A 751 -22.82 -8.04 -0.84
CA MET A 751 -23.42 -6.93 -0.10
C MET A 751 -24.80 -7.34 0.39
N ASP A 752 -24.88 -7.83 1.62
CA ASP A 752 -26.14 -8.23 2.25
C ASP A 752 -26.77 -7.12 3.12
N ALA A 753 -28.06 -7.23 3.38
CA ALA A 753 -28.77 -6.28 4.24
C ALA A 753 -28.21 -6.27 5.68
N GLY A 754 -27.65 -7.40 6.15
CA GLY A 754 -27.07 -7.53 7.48
C GLY A 754 -25.90 -6.58 7.70
N MET A 755 -25.07 -6.35 6.69
CA MET A 755 -23.94 -5.42 6.74
C MET A 755 -24.42 -3.98 7.01
N PHE A 756 -25.42 -3.52 6.28
CA PHE A 756 -25.98 -2.18 6.43
C PHE A 756 -26.67 -2.01 7.78
N LEU A 757 -27.44 -3.02 8.21
CA LEU A 757 -28.13 -3.03 9.52
C LEU A 757 -27.12 -3.04 10.68
N LEU A 758 -26.02 -3.76 10.56
CA LEU A 758 -24.95 -3.77 11.57
C LEU A 758 -24.33 -2.38 11.73
N ALA A 759 -24.05 -1.69 10.63
CA ALA A 759 -23.53 -0.32 10.65
C ALA A 759 -24.52 0.66 11.30
N LEU A 760 -25.82 0.57 10.95
CA LEU A 760 -26.88 1.37 11.57
C LEU A 760 -26.99 1.08 13.07
N LEU A 761 -27.00 -0.18 13.45
CA LEU A 761 -27.11 -0.62 14.84
C LEU A 761 -25.92 -0.13 15.68
N ALA A 762 -24.71 -0.21 15.16
CA ALA A 762 -23.51 0.27 15.84
C ALA A 762 -23.61 1.76 16.17
N VAL A 763 -23.95 2.61 15.18
CA VAL A 763 -24.11 4.05 15.41
C VAL A 763 -25.32 4.36 16.30
N ALA A 764 -26.44 3.63 16.14
CA ALA A 764 -27.63 3.80 16.96
C ALA A 764 -27.38 3.48 18.45
N VAL A 765 -26.73 2.33 18.75
CA VAL A 765 -26.42 1.90 20.12
C VAL A 765 -25.51 2.91 20.80
N ILE A 766 -24.46 3.37 20.13
CA ILE A 766 -23.50 4.32 20.68
C ILE A 766 -24.17 5.69 20.91
N SER A 767 -24.97 6.16 19.92
CA SER A 767 -25.70 7.43 20.03
C SER A 767 -26.73 7.37 21.17
N MET A 768 -27.50 6.29 21.26
CA MET A 768 -28.49 6.08 22.33
C MET A 768 -27.83 5.92 23.70
N GLY A 769 -26.73 5.19 23.80
CA GLY A 769 -25.95 5.05 25.02
C GLY A 769 -25.44 6.39 25.55
N THR A 770 -24.92 7.24 24.63
CA THR A 770 -24.45 8.59 24.95
C THR A 770 -25.59 9.49 25.48
N LEU A 771 -26.75 9.46 24.81
CA LEU A 771 -27.94 10.21 25.24
C LEU A 771 -28.49 9.70 26.57
N PHE A 772 -28.62 8.39 26.72
CA PHE A 772 -29.11 7.76 27.95
C PHE A 772 -28.25 8.15 29.16
N TRP A 773 -26.93 8.07 29.03
CA TRP A 773 -26.00 8.45 30.11
C TRP A 773 -26.18 9.92 30.53
N GLN A 774 -26.34 10.84 29.57
CA GLN A 774 -26.53 12.27 29.85
C GLN A 774 -27.90 12.57 30.45
N VAL A 775 -28.97 11.95 29.95
CA VAL A 775 -30.32 12.14 30.48
C VAL A 775 -30.39 11.57 31.90
N ASN A 776 -29.77 10.42 32.18
CA ASN A 776 -29.67 9.86 33.52
C ASN A 776 -28.98 10.82 34.49
N ARG A 777 -27.85 11.41 34.10
CA ARG A 777 -27.17 12.40 34.93
C ARG A 777 -28.00 13.67 35.15
N ALA A 778 -28.73 14.12 34.14
CA ALA A 778 -29.62 15.28 34.25
C ALA A 778 -30.86 15.01 35.14
N ALA A 779 -31.38 13.81 35.10
CA ALA A 779 -32.52 13.40 35.91
C ALA A 779 -32.20 13.17 37.39
N GLN A 780 -30.93 12.99 37.73
CA GLN A 780 -30.45 12.91 39.13
C GLN A 780 -30.42 14.28 39.82
N ILE A 781 -30.49 15.38 39.09
CA ILE A 781 -30.52 16.75 39.66
C ILE A 781 -31.89 16.95 40.35
N ASN A 782 -31.87 17.50 41.55
CA ASN A 782 -33.06 17.79 42.33
C ASN A 782 -34.01 18.78 41.60
N PRO A 783 -35.24 18.41 41.21
CA PRO A 783 -36.16 19.28 40.50
C PRO A 783 -36.43 20.61 41.22
N ALA A 784 -36.44 20.63 42.56
CA ALA A 784 -36.70 21.82 43.39
C ALA A 784 -35.57 22.87 43.21
N GLU A 785 -34.30 22.45 43.04
CA GLU A 785 -33.17 23.36 42.81
C GLU A 785 -33.21 23.99 41.40
N VAL A 786 -33.73 23.23 40.40
CA VAL A 786 -33.85 23.71 39.02
C VAL A 786 -34.92 24.76 38.88
N ILE A 787 -35.99 24.64 39.64
CA ILE A 787 -37.12 25.62 39.59
C ILE A 787 -36.77 26.87 40.41
N LYS A 788 -35.93 26.74 41.45
CA LYS A 788 -35.54 27.84 42.36
C LYS A 788 -34.43 28.77 41.84
N ARG A 789 -33.70 28.33 40.83
CA ARG A 789 -32.62 29.12 40.18
C ARG A 789 -33.15 30.09 39.10
N GLU A 790 -33.98 31.03 39.47
CA GLU A 790 -34.24 32.23 38.71
C GLU A 790 -33.51 33.44 39.26
#